data_eb2d7eeb9a1a3d594503eeeccf0fc42a
#
_entry.id   eb2d7eeb9a1a3d594503eeeccf0fc42a
#
_cell.length_a   1.000
_cell.length_b   1.000
_cell.length_c   1.000
_cell.angle_alpha   90.00
_cell.angle_beta   90.00
_cell.angle_gamma   90.00
#
_symmetry.space_group_name_H-M   'P 1'
#
loop_
_entity.id
_entity.type
_entity.pdbx_description
1 polymer ?
#
loop_
_entity_poly.entity_id
_entity_poly.type
_entity_poly.pdbx_seq_one_letter_code
_entity_poly.pdbx_strand_id
1 'polypeptide(L)'
;MSTPDDTTTLMTKVLLPRRRDDVLTRQRLLNGLYDMVDYRLALVSAPAGYGKTTLLVDFATDLEHPVCWYALDASDRDPRVFLERLVASLRHRFPGFGSETLRALAASTDLGGGAPGVLRVLVNEIVLTIPRWFVLVLDDYHSLGRSPEVDSIISNFVAYQRDQCLTIIASRTVPNLPLIIPLVARGGVGGIGPEQMRFLPEEIQTLFAHNYGTELTLAEATALADQSEGWITGLLLTAYTRWQGVLQSWMRARSSHQPVYDYLAQEVFERQPADMQSFLAVSSVLDEMNELLCHEILGVEQAADLLNRLETENLFVARLENDWYRYHHLFREFLQSRLAHHDPDRWAALHSRAAAWYEGHGQMREAVAHYHAIGDPAAAARLMSAIAFDLYLGNQFTTLMTWREQIPDAVLVQQPRLALYQSRAAYKLGQREVSLALTEIAEAGYRAAGDTDGLAYTLLHRCQIWLAQGQAGEALALAVSTLALIGDAQLPVALEAHRILGMAYIDRADLRQAFWHLSQALALADSQSSTYMRALVRTGLAHCISLMGQLEEAVKLNREAVAIWRQVGSDAGLADELNDLGFHLLALGEYDESLRCLQEALALSRQTGLRQAEAVALVNLGELTRDLNLLDQAADYLEQGHALARSIASAFLTAYSLEAQGLVFRAQGRRAEAVTAVQAALELATAQNSDYQTGRYRASLGLVRVESGTVDAGMDDLDAAIALLETIGSPAEHHRALLFRACALFEAGVTSEALDAVGDLLDNVDIETEAQLFVSTGRAAKALLTAARKSAEGARLQHIRTILRRFTGLEKVVARLYPLAVTPRRDA
;
A
#
# COMPACT_ATOMS: atom_id res chain seq x y z
N MET A 1 -9.35 2.69 -27.76
CA MET A 1 -8.22 2.76 -26.84
C MET A 1 -8.25 1.47 -26.06
N SER A 2 -7.29 0.61 -26.33
CA SER A 2 -7.17 -0.73 -25.75
C SER A 2 -6.81 -0.58 -24.29
N THR A 3 -7.51 -1.28 -23.42
CA THR A 3 -7.16 -1.48 -22.00
C THR A 3 -5.72 -1.98 -21.89
N PRO A 4 -4.92 -1.58 -20.88
CA PRO A 4 -3.61 -2.18 -20.65
C PRO A 4 -3.84 -3.66 -20.33
N ASP A 5 -3.26 -4.46 -21.15
CA ASP A 5 -3.51 -5.89 -21.31
C ASP A 5 -2.88 -6.70 -20.16
N ASP A 6 -3.54 -7.75 -19.80
CA ASP A 6 -3.30 -8.90 -18.94
C ASP A 6 -1.91 -9.60 -19.03
N THR A 7 -0.88 -8.95 -19.54
CA THR A 7 0.43 -9.56 -19.84
C THR A 7 1.35 -9.73 -18.62
N THR A 8 0.96 -9.28 -17.42
CA THR A 8 1.80 -9.38 -16.22
C THR A 8 1.47 -10.56 -15.30
N THR A 9 0.34 -11.22 -15.49
CA THR A 9 -0.03 -12.38 -14.67
C THR A 9 0.29 -13.66 -15.44
N LEU A 10 1.14 -14.53 -14.90
CA LEU A 10 1.28 -15.90 -15.38
C LEU A 10 -0.08 -16.60 -15.22
N MET A 11 -0.79 -16.71 -16.34
CA MET A 11 -2.14 -17.30 -16.36
C MET A 11 -2.19 -18.70 -15.76
N THR A 12 -1.11 -19.45 -15.88
CA THR A 12 -0.96 -20.81 -15.34
C THR A 12 -1.12 -20.90 -13.81
N LYS A 13 -0.85 -19.82 -13.06
CA LYS A 13 -1.04 -19.80 -11.61
C LYS A 13 -2.50 -19.74 -11.17
N VAL A 14 -3.37 -19.24 -12.05
CA VAL A 14 -4.79 -19.04 -11.75
C VAL A 14 -5.69 -20.07 -12.44
N LEU A 15 -5.08 -21.00 -13.20
CA LEU A 15 -5.77 -22.08 -13.83
C LEU A 15 -5.92 -23.28 -12.89
N LEU A 16 -7.11 -23.88 -12.89
CA LEU A 16 -7.33 -25.15 -12.20
C LEU A 16 -6.50 -26.25 -12.89
N PRO A 17 -5.63 -26.98 -12.16
CA PRO A 17 -4.92 -28.11 -12.73
C PRO A 17 -5.90 -29.18 -13.23
N ARG A 18 -5.57 -29.84 -14.34
CA ARG A 18 -6.39 -30.90 -14.88
C ARG A 18 -6.40 -32.12 -13.96
N ARG A 19 -7.60 -32.64 -13.71
CA ARG A 19 -7.75 -33.91 -13.00
C ARG A 19 -7.17 -35.05 -13.85
N ARG A 20 -6.33 -35.89 -13.24
CA ARG A 20 -5.74 -37.04 -13.91
C ARG A 20 -6.66 -38.28 -13.77
N ASP A 21 -6.68 -39.15 -14.78
CA ASP A 21 -7.53 -40.32 -14.81
C ASP A 21 -7.11 -41.43 -13.82
N ASP A 22 -5.82 -41.41 -13.40
CA ASP A 22 -5.24 -42.34 -12.46
C ASP A 22 -5.37 -41.92 -10.97
N VAL A 23 -6.10 -40.85 -10.69
CA VAL A 23 -6.34 -40.37 -9.33
C VAL A 23 -7.46 -41.16 -8.68
N LEU A 24 -7.13 -41.77 -7.55
CA LEU A 24 -8.15 -42.42 -6.69
C LEU A 24 -8.94 -41.32 -5.96
N THR A 25 -10.24 -41.23 -6.21
CA THR A 25 -11.16 -40.39 -5.45
C THR A 25 -11.28 -40.88 -4.02
N ARG A 26 -10.85 -40.05 -3.07
CA ARG A 26 -10.90 -40.35 -1.64
C ARG A 26 -12.16 -39.74 -1.03
N GLN A 27 -13.26 -40.49 -1.15
CA GLN A 27 -14.61 -40.01 -0.78
C GLN A 27 -14.66 -39.49 0.66
N ARG A 28 -13.92 -40.09 1.57
CA ARG A 28 -13.82 -39.69 2.98
C ARG A 28 -13.30 -38.25 3.12
N LEU A 29 -12.30 -37.85 2.33
CA LEU A 29 -11.73 -36.53 2.36
C LEU A 29 -12.60 -35.51 1.62
N LEU A 30 -13.23 -35.92 0.52
CA LEU A 30 -14.21 -35.10 -0.17
C LEU A 30 -15.39 -34.77 0.74
N ASN A 31 -15.95 -35.78 1.42
CA ASN A 31 -17.02 -35.57 2.41
C ASN A 31 -16.57 -34.59 3.50
N GLY A 32 -15.32 -34.71 3.98
CA GLY A 32 -14.76 -33.74 4.95
C GLY A 32 -14.66 -32.31 4.41
N LEU A 33 -14.39 -32.13 3.13
CA LEU A 33 -14.43 -30.79 2.51
C LEU A 33 -15.86 -30.27 2.31
N TYR A 34 -16.79 -31.16 1.95
CA TYR A 34 -18.21 -30.82 1.84
C TYR A 34 -18.81 -30.41 3.20
N ASP A 35 -18.40 -31.03 4.30
CA ASP A 35 -18.81 -30.64 5.66
C ASP A 35 -18.32 -29.23 6.05
N MET A 36 -17.35 -28.68 5.30
CA MET A 36 -16.79 -27.35 5.52
C MET A 36 -17.33 -26.28 4.57
N VAL A 37 -18.28 -26.60 3.69
CA VAL A 37 -18.80 -25.65 2.69
C VAL A 37 -19.45 -24.41 3.33
N ASP A 38 -20.04 -24.58 4.52
CA ASP A 38 -20.63 -23.49 5.27
C ASP A 38 -19.61 -22.65 6.10
N TYR A 39 -18.34 -23.03 6.08
CA TYR A 39 -17.30 -22.30 6.79
C TYR A 39 -16.73 -21.17 5.91
N ARG A 40 -16.11 -20.17 6.56
CA ARG A 40 -15.41 -19.12 5.85
C ARG A 40 -14.00 -19.52 5.42
N LEU A 41 -13.39 -20.41 6.17
CA LEU A 41 -12.02 -20.88 5.96
C LEU A 41 -11.93 -22.39 6.15
N ALA A 42 -11.31 -23.06 5.20
CA ALA A 42 -10.89 -24.45 5.36
C ALA A 42 -9.37 -24.57 5.17
N LEU A 43 -8.72 -25.36 6.01
CA LEU A 43 -7.28 -25.59 5.97
C LEU A 43 -6.99 -27.02 5.55
N VAL A 44 -6.20 -27.21 4.49
CA VAL A 44 -5.67 -28.52 4.10
C VAL A 44 -4.17 -28.51 4.35
N SER A 45 -3.75 -29.08 5.48
CA SER A 45 -2.38 -29.01 5.94
C SER A 45 -1.76 -30.40 6.07
N ALA A 46 -0.75 -30.69 5.26
CA ALA A 46 0.03 -31.92 5.33
C ALA A 46 1.39 -31.73 4.66
N PRO A 47 2.41 -32.54 5.02
CA PRO A 47 3.71 -32.51 4.36
C PRO A 47 3.60 -32.66 2.83
N ALA A 48 4.73 -32.47 2.15
CA ALA A 48 4.79 -32.64 0.71
C ALA A 48 4.47 -34.10 0.30
N GLY A 49 3.81 -34.25 -0.84
CA GLY A 49 3.51 -35.58 -1.37
C GLY A 49 2.32 -36.30 -0.72
N TYR A 50 1.53 -35.66 0.14
CA TYR A 50 0.31 -36.24 0.72
C TYR A 50 -0.93 -36.07 -0.17
N GLY A 51 -0.80 -35.46 -1.35
CA GLY A 51 -1.88 -35.31 -2.31
C GLY A 51 -2.83 -34.14 -2.03
N LYS A 52 -2.40 -33.05 -1.37
CA LYS A 52 -3.23 -31.86 -1.08
C LYS A 52 -3.83 -31.25 -2.35
N THR A 53 -2.98 -30.88 -3.30
CA THR A 53 -3.40 -30.31 -4.60
C THR A 53 -4.32 -31.28 -5.34
N THR A 54 -4.02 -32.59 -5.35
CA THR A 54 -4.84 -33.61 -5.97
C THR A 54 -6.23 -33.70 -5.35
N LEU A 55 -6.33 -33.66 -4.03
CA LEU A 55 -7.60 -33.65 -3.30
C LEU A 55 -8.42 -32.39 -3.67
N LEU A 56 -7.79 -31.24 -3.73
CA LEU A 56 -8.49 -29.98 -4.08
C LEU A 56 -8.92 -29.93 -5.53
N VAL A 57 -8.15 -30.50 -6.46
CA VAL A 57 -8.55 -30.66 -7.86
C VAL A 57 -9.73 -31.64 -7.99
N ASP A 58 -9.71 -32.73 -7.25
CA ASP A 58 -10.80 -33.72 -7.21
C ASP A 58 -12.08 -33.04 -6.67
N PHE A 59 -11.97 -32.33 -5.55
CA PHE A 59 -13.07 -31.54 -4.99
C PHE A 59 -13.59 -30.46 -5.96
N ALA A 60 -12.69 -29.69 -6.60
CA ALA A 60 -13.07 -28.65 -7.57
C ALA A 60 -13.75 -29.20 -8.82
N THR A 61 -13.43 -30.45 -9.18
CA THR A 61 -14.04 -31.15 -10.34
C THR A 61 -15.44 -31.70 -10.00
N ASP A 62 -15.63 -32.14 -8.76
CA ASP A 62 -16.87 -32.74 -8.26
C ASP A 62 -17.91 -31.67 -7.84
N LEU A 63 -17.44 -30.47 -7.48
CA LEU A 63 -18.28 -29.38 -6.97
C LEU A 63 -19.07 -28.70 -8.11
N GLU A 64 -20.38 -28.52 -7.96
CA GLU A 64 -21.24 -27.80 -8.92
C GLU A 64 -21.01 -26.27 -8.93
N HIS A 65 -20.28 -25.73 -7.96
CA HIS A 65 -20.03 -24.30 -7.78
C HIS A 65 -18.71 -23.88 -8.43
N PRO A 66 -18.58 -22.61 -8.85
CA PRO A 66 -17.34 -22.10 -9.41
C PRO A 66 -16.17 -22.17 -8.42
N VAL A 67 -15.03 -22.66 -8.88
CA VAL A 67 -13.78 -22.68 -8.10
C VAL A 67 -12.79 -21.72 -8.75
N CYS A 68 -12.33 -20.75 -7.98
CA CYS A 68 -11.24 -19.85 -8.34
C CYS A 68 -9.94 -20.42 -7.77
N TRP A 69 -8.96 -20.66 -8.63
CA TRP A 69 -7.69 -21.28 -8.24
C TRP A 69 -6.55 -20.26 -8.22
N TYR A 70 -5.70 -20.32 -7.21
CA TYR A 70 -4.50 -19.53 -7.14
C TYR A 70 -3.35 -20.35 -6.52
N ALA A 71 -2.41 -20.77 -7.35
CA ALA A 71 -1.18 -21.43 -6.92
C ALA A 71 -0.12 -20.39 -6.56
N LEU A 72 0.34 -20.43 -5.31
CA LEU A 72 1.24 -19.44 -4.72
C LEU A 72 2.70 -19.84 -4.85
N ASP A 73 3.57 -18.86 -5.05
CA ASP A 73 5.01 -19.02 -4.98
C ASP A 73 5.71 -17.86 -4.24
N ALA A 74 7.03 -17.86 -4.24
CA ALA A 74 7.81 -16.84 -3.54
C ALA A 74 7.62 -15.41 -4.10
N SER A 75 7.19 -15.26 -5.36
CA SER A 75 6.94 -13.95 -5.96
C SER A 75 5.66 -13.29 -5.43
N ASP A 76 4.77 -14.09 -4.84
CA ASP A 76 3.50 -13.63 -4.27
C ASP A 76 3.66 -13.06 -2.84
N ARG A 77 4.90 -12.93 -2.34
CA ARG A 77 5.19 -12.24 -1.07
C ARG A 77 4.92 -10.74 -1.14
N ASP A 78 4.98 -10.17 -2.33
CA ASP A 78 4.60 -8.78 -2.54
C ASP A 78 3.07 -8.64 -2.45
N PRO A 79 2.54 -7.82 -1.53
CA PRO A 79 1.11 -7.64 -1.33
C PRO A 79 0.36 -7.21 -2.59
N ARG A 80 1.00 -6.41 -3.45
CA ARG A 80 0.41 -5.93 -4.70
C ARG A 80 0.31 -7.05 -5.72
N VAL A 81 1.40 -7.77 -5.91
CA VAL A 81 1.44 -8.94 -6.81
C VAL A 81 0.42 -9.99 -6.38
N PHE A 82 0.33 -10.24 -5.08
CA PHE A 82 -0.67 -11.15 -4.51
C PHE A 82 -2.09 -10.70 -4.86
N LEU A 83 -2.44 -9.43 -4.64
CA LEU A 83 -3.78 -8.91 -4.92
C LEU A 83 -4.10 -8.87 -6.41
N GLU A 84 -3.14 -8.51 -7.27
CA GLU A 84 -3.33 -8.55 -8.74
C GLU A 84 -3.66 -9.97 -9.22
N ARG A 85 -2.93 -10.97 -8.75
CA ARG A 85 -3.15 -12.37 -9.11
C ARG A 85 -4.42 -12.96 -8.48
N LEU A 86 -4.75 -12.53 -7.26
CA LEU A 86 -6.03 -12.89 -6.64
C LEU A 86 -7.20 -12.38 -7.49
N VAL A 87 -7.14 -11.14 -7.96
CA VAL A 87 -8.14 -10.58 -8.89
C VAL A 87 -8.14 -11.35 -10.21
N ALA A 88 -6.98 -11.71 -10.76
CA ALA A 88 -6.89 -12.51 -11.98
C ALA A 88 -7.53 -13.89 -11.82
N SER A 89 -7.33 -14.56 -10.68
CA SER A 89 -8.00 -15.82 -10.34
C SER A 89 -9.54 -15.70 -10.35
N LEU A 90 -10.06 -14.64 -9.72
CA LEU A 90 -11.50 -14.37 -9.71
C LEU A 90 -12.01 -14.01 -11.13
N ARG A 91 -11.29 -13.17 -11.85
CA ARG A 91 -11.63 -12.73 -13.21
C ARG A 91 -11.67 -13.89 -14.20
N HIS A 92 -10.79 -14.87 -14.05
CA HIS A 92 -10.78 -16.08 -14.89
C HIS A 92 -12.14 -16.80 -14.87
N ARG A 93 -12.77 -16.88 -13.70
CA ARG A 93 -14.10 -17.52 -13.54
C ARG A 93 -15.27 -16.55 -13.74
N PHE A 94 -15.05 -15.26 -13.47
CA PHE A 94 -16.08 -14.23 -13.55
C PHE A 94 -15.61 -13.09 -14.49
N PRO A 95 -15.75 -13.25 -15.81
CA PRO A 95 -15.33 -12.23 -16.77
C PRO A 95 -15.98 -10.87 -16.46
N GLY A 96 -15.18 -9.81 -16.45
CA GLY A 96 -15.62 -8.46 -16.08
C GLY A 96 -15.39 -8.09 -14.62
N PHE A 97 -15.01 -9.04 -13.74
CA PHE A 97 -14.62 -8.77 -12.36
C PHE A 97 -13.26 -8.08 -12.26
N GLY A 98 -13.07 -7.30 -11.22
CA GLY A 98 -11.76 -6.80 -10.78
C GLY A 98 -11.36 -5.45 -11.35
N SER A 99 -12.20 -4.77 -12.11
CA SER A 99 -11.86 -3.46 -12.69
C SER A 99 -11.78 -2.37 -11.63
N GLU A 100 -12.68 -2.38 -10.65
CA GLU A 100 -12.67 -1.44 -9.52
C GLU A 100 -11.53 -1.77 -8.56
N THR A 101 -11.35 -3.06 -8.26
CA THR A 101 -10.27 -3.51 -7.36
C THR A 101 -8.89 -3.20 -7.92
N LEU A 102 -8.64 -3.44 -9.21
CA LEU A 102 -7.35 -3.11 -9.84
C LEU A 102 -7.11 -1.60 -9.89
N ARG A 103 -8.16 -0.81 -10.11
CA ARG A 103 -8.06 0.66 -10.05
C ARG A 103 -7.70 1.12 -8.63
N ALA A 104 -8.38 0.59 -7.61
CA ALA A 104 -8.06 0.88 -6.21
C ALA A 104 -6.64 0.42 -5.84
N LEU A 105 -6.21 -0.74 -6.35
CA LEU A 105 -4.87 -1.26 -6.14
C LEU A 105 -3.81 -0.38 -6.83
N ALA A 106 -4.05 0.07 -8.05
CA ALA A 106 -3.15 0.98 -8.77
C ALA A 106 -3.01 2.33 -8.06
N ALA A 107 -4.08 2.83 -7.49
CA ALA A 107 -4.10 4.07 -6.73
C ALA A 107 -3.45 3.97 -5.34
N SER A 108 -3.41 2.78 -4.74
CA SER A 108 -2.90 2.57 -3.39
C SER A 108 -1.38 2.64 -3.35
N THR A 109 -0.84 3.50 -2.48
CA THR A 109 0.60 3.66 -2.25
C THR A 109 1.09 2.83 -1.05
N ASP A 110 0.20 2.48 -0.12
CA ASP A 110 0.52 1.67 1.06
C ASP A 110 -0.48 0.50 1.17
N LEU A 111 0.06 -0.71 1.17
CA LEU A 111 -0.67 -1.96 1.39
C LEU A 111 -0.42 -2.52 2.80
N GLY A 112 0.21 -1.73 3.67
CA GLY A 112 0.46 -2.12 5.06
C GLY A 112 -0.82 -2.36 5.86
N GLY A 113 -0.70 -3.12 6.95
CA GLY A 113 -1.85 -3.50 7.79
C GLY A 113 -2.88 -4.37 7.09
N GLY A 114 -2.52 -5.02 5.96
CA GLY A 114 -3.39 -5.94 5.23
C GLY A 114 -4.33 -5.25 4.23
N ALA A 115 -3.92 -4.13 3.66
CA ALA A 115 -4.60 -3.42 2.57
C ALA A 115 -6.13 -3.22 2.77
N PRO A 116 -6.60 -2.69 3.91
CA PRO A 116 -8.03 -2.68 4.25
C PRO A 116 -8.87 -1.86 3.26
N GLY A 117 -8.31 -0.84 2.64
CA GLY A 117 -8.97 -0.04 1.61
C GLY A 117 -9.27 -0.85 0.36
N VAL A 118 -8.24 -1.47 -0.21
CA VAL A 118 -8.35 -2.31 -1.42
C VAL A 118 -9.25 -3.52 -1.17
N LEU A 119 -9.12 -4.15 0.01
CA LEU A 119 -9.95 -5.30 0.37
C LEU A 119 -11.43 -4.96 0.51
N ARG A 120 -11.77 -3.78 1.00
CA ARG A 120 -13.17 -3.33 1.02
C ARG A 120 -13.74 -3.18 -0.39
N VAL A 121 -12.96 -2.63 -1.32
CA VAL A 121 -13.36 -2.54 -2.73
C VAL A 121 -13.51 -3.94 -3.32
N LEU A 122 -12.52 -4.81 -3.12
CA LEU A 122 -12.55 -6.21 -3.58
C LEU A 122 -13.80 -6.94 -3.08
N VAL A 123 -14.08 -6.89 -1.79
CA VAL A 123 -15.25 -7.57 -1.20
C VAL A 123 -16.55 -6.95 -1.70
N ASN A 124 -16.63 -5.64 -1.83
CA ASN A 124 -17.81 -4.98 -2.39
C ASN A 124 -18.00 -5.35 -3.87
N GLU A 125 -16.93 -5.38 -4.67
CA GLU A 125 -16.98 -5.81 -6.06
C GLU A 125 -17.41 -7.27 -6.18
N ILE A 126 -16.94 -8.16 -5.30
CA ILE A 126 -17.42 -9.55 -5.20
C ILE A 126 -18.94 -9.57 -4.97
N VAL A 127 -19.44 -8.83 -3.97
CA VAL A 127 -20.87 -8.80 -3.64
C VAL A 127 -21.73 -8.27 -4.80
N LEU A 128 -21.23 -7.27 -5.53
CA LEU A 128 -21.99 -6.63 -6.61
C LEU A 128 -21.94 -7.39 -7.93
N THR A 129 -20.85 -8.09 -8.22
CA THR A 129 -20.59 -8.66 -9.55
C THR A 129 -20.61 -10.19 -9.58
N ILE A 130 -20.43 -10.86 -8.44
CA ILE A 130 -20.47 -12.33 -8.37
C ILE A 130 -21.78 -12.77 -7.70
N PRO A 131 -22.79 -13.15 -8.48
CA PRO A 131 -24.13 -13.44 -7.94
C PRO A 131 -24.28 -14.85 -7.33
N ARG A 132 -23.23 -15.68 -7.41
CA ARG A 132 -23.24 -17.09 -7.00
C ARG A 132 -22.21 -17.34 -5.92
N TRP A 133 -22.50 -18.32 -5.05
CA TRP A 133 -21.50 -18.83 -4.11
C TRP A 133 -20.34 -19.51 -4.88
N PHE A 134 -19.12 -19.36 -4.39
CA PHE A 134 -17.92 -19.90 -5.03
C PHE A 134 -16.87 -20.32 -3.99
N VAL A 135 -15.87 -21.05 -4.44
CA VAL A 135 -14.69 -21.43 -3.63
C VAL A 135 -13.46 -20.70 -4.17
N LEU A 136 -12.66 -20.17 -3.26
CA LEU A 136 -11.31 -19.67 -3.55
C LEU A 136 -10.30 -20.64 -2.98
N VAL A 137 -9.46 -21.21 -3.83
CA VAL A 137 -8.36 -22.09 -3.43
C VAL A 137 -7.05 -21.33 -3.51
N LEU A 138 -6.33 -21.28 -2.38
CA LEU A 138 -4.96 -20.79 -2.28
C LEU A 138 -4.04 -21.99 -2.06
N ASP A 139 -3.43 -22.47 -3.15
CA ASP A 139 -2.58 -23.66 -3.10
C ASP A 139 -1.10 -23.27 -2.87
N ASP A 140 -0.34 -24.16 -2.26
CA ASP A 140 1.07 -24.00 -1.93
C ASP A 140 1.39 -22.76 -1.07
N TYR A 141 0.52 -22.39 -0.16
CA TYR A 141 0.65 -21.22 0.72
C TYR A 141 2.00 -21.13 1.45
N HIS A 142 2.61 -22.26 1.79
CA HIS A 142 3.91 -22.32 2.45
C HIS A 142 5.04 -21.68 1.63
N SER A 143 4.88 -21.51 0.32
CA SER A 143 5.85 -20.90 -0.59
C SER A 143 6.01 -19.40 -0.34
N LEU A 144 5.05 -18.75 0.31
CA LEU A 144 5.14 -17.36 0.76
C LEU A 144 6.19 -17.17 1.88
N GLY A 145 6.54 -18.24 2.63
CA GLY A 145 7.41 -18.11 3.79
C GLY A 145 6.84 -17.17 4.86
N ARG A 146 7.65 -16.24 5.38
CA ARG A 146 7.16 -15.18 6.29
C ARG A 146 6.77 -13.96 5.46
N SER A 147 5.49 -13.67 5.38
CA SER A 147 4.93 -12.49 4.72
C SER A 147 3.78 -11.91 5.55
N PRO A 148 4.09 -11.16 6.62
CA PRO A 148 3.08 -10.65 7.55
C PRO A 148 2.01 -9.78 6.86
N GLU A 149 2.38 -9.08 5.79
CA GLU A 149 1.48 -8.24 5.01
C GLU A 149 0.45 -9.10 4.27
N VAL A 150 0.88 -10.14 3.56
CA VAL A 150 -0.03 -11.06 2.85
C VAL A 150 -0.85 -11.88 3.84
N ASP A 151 -0.27 -12.32 4.96
CA ASP A 151 -1.00 -12.97 6.06
C ASP A 151 -2.14 -12.09 6.58
N SER A 152 -1.87 -10.78 6.71
CA SER A 152 -2.86 -9.78 7.13
C SER A 152 -3.93 -9.54 6.05
N ILE A 153 -3.54 -9.50 4.77
CA ILE A 153 -4.47 -9.37 3.63
C ILE A 153 -5.45 -10.54 3.63
N ILE A 154 -4.94 -11.77 3.71
CA ILE A 154 -5.78 -12.98 3.72
C ILE A 154 -6.68 -13.00 4.95
N SER A 155 -6.13 -12.64 6.11
CA SER A 155 -6.90 -12.56 7.36
C SER A 155 -8.05 -11.57 7.24
N ASN A 156 -7.79 -10.37 6.71
CA ASN A 156 -8.81 -9.36 6.52
C ASN A 156 -9.81 -9.75 5.42
N PHE A 157 -9.34 -10.36 4.33
CA PHE A 157 -10.23 -10.86 3.28
C PHE A 157 -11.25 -11.86 3.84
N VAL A 158 -10.79 -12.90 4.55
CA VAL A 158 -11.65 -13.90 5.18
C VAL A 158 -12.56 -13.29 6.26
N ALA A 159 -12.09 -12.26 6.98
CA ALA A 159 -12.90 -11.58 7.97
C ALA A 159 -14.02 -10.74 7.33
N TYR A 160 -13.77 -10.12 6.18
CA TYR A 160 -14.72 -9.25 5.48
C TYR A 160 -15.63 -9.99 4.50
N GLN A 161 -15.19 -11.17 3.98
CA GLN A 161 -16.04 -11.98 3.09
C GLN A 161 -17.33 -12.36 3.82
N ARG A 162 -18.45 -12.30 3.07
CA ARG A 162 -19.76 -12.79 3.54
C ARG A 162 -19.88 -14.29 3.24
N ASP A 163 -21.02 -14.86 3.56
CA ASP A 163 -21.33 -16.28 3.37
C ASP A 163 -21.46 -16.69 1.87
N GLN A 164 -20.80 -15.94 0.98
CA GLN A 164 -20.77 -16.18 -0.48
C GLN A 164 -19.51 -16.90 -0.96
N CYS A 165 -18.52 -17.07 -0.10
CA CYS A 165 -17.24 -17.64 -0.49
C CYS A 165 -16.67 -18.50 0.64
N LEU A 166 -16.23 -19.72 0.29
CA LEU A 166 -15.32 -20.51 1.11
C LEU A 166 -13.88 -20.28 0.62
N THR A 167 -12.99 -19.88 1.50
CA THR A 167 -11.56 -19.83 1.20
C THR A 167 -10.90 -21.12 1.69
N ILE A 168 -10.22 -21.85 0.81
CA ILE A 168 -9.45 -23.06 1.15
C ILE A 168 -7.97 -22.75 1.00
N ILE A 169 -7.19 -23.00 2.05
CA ILE A 169 -5.73 -22.81 2.03
C ILE A 169 -5.05 -24.17 2.14
N ALA A 170 -4.28 -24.53 1.10
CA ALA A 170 -3.43 -25.71 1.13
C ALA A 170 -1.98 -25.32 1.48
N SER A 171 -1.41 -25.99 2.48
CA SER A 171 -0.06 -25.66 2.97
C SER A 171 0.64 -26.92 3.49
N ARG A 172 1.98 -26.86 3.63
CA ARG A 172 2.75 -27.92 4.31
C ARG A 172 2.58 -27.88 5.83
N THR A 173 2.40 -26.69 6.37
CA THR A 173 2.18 -26.44 7.80
C THR A 173 0.94 -25.59 7.98
N VAL A 174 0.37 -25.59 9.17
CA VAL A 174 -0.76 -24.70 9.47
C VAL A 174 -0.30 -23.24 9.32
N PRO A 175 -1.00 -22.42 8.50
CA PRO A 175 -0.67 -21.01 8.33
C PRO A 175 -0.75 -20.23 9.63
N ASN A 176 0.16 -19.30 9.86
CA ASN A 176 0.14 -18.43 11.03
C ASN A 176 -0.71 -17.17 10.77
N LEU A 177 -2.00 -17.36 10.50
CA LEU A 177 -2.92 -16.26 10.25
C LEU A 177 -3.54 -15.75 11.55
N PRO A 178 -3.50 -14.44 11.81
CA PRO A 178 -4.07 -13.84 13.03
C PRO A 178 -5.54 -14.16 13.28
N LEU A 179 -6.31 -14.39 12.21
CA LEU A 179 -7.74 -14.66 12.32
C LEU A 179 -8.08 -16.11 12.69
N ILE A 180 -7.18 -17.08 12.60
CA ILE A 180 -7.49 -18.50 12.83
C ILE A 180 -8.03 -18.70 14.25
N ILE A 181 -7.36 -18.18 15.27
CA ILE A 181 -7.79 -18.35 16.67
C ILE A 181 -9.21 -17.78 16.91
N PRO A 182 -9.54 -16.54 16.50
CA PRO A 182 -10.91 -16.04 16.60
C PRO A 182 -11.95 -16.85 15.81
N LEU A 183 -11.59 -17.42 14.66
CA LEU A 183 -12.51 -18.24 13.86
C LEU A 183 -12.75 -19.62 14.49
N VAL A 184 -11.72 -20.25 15.03
CA VAL A 184 -11.86 -21.50 15.78
C VAL A 184 -12.85 -21.33 16.94
N ALA A 185 -12.72 -20.25 17.71
CA ALA A 185 -13.59 -19.95 18.83
C ALA A 185 -15.06 -19.73 18.42
N ARG A 186 -15.32 -19.39 17.14
CA ARG A 186 -16.67 -19.17 16.59
C ARG A 186 -17.18 -20.32 15.73
N GLY A 187 -16.44 -21.41 15.62
CA GLY A 187 -16.78 -22.54 14.74
C GLY A 187 -16.77 -22.21 13.25
N GLY A 188 -16.03 -21.17 12.82
CA GLY A 188 -16.02 -20.69 11.43
C GLY A 188 -14.82 -21.18 10.59
N VAL A 189 -14.02 -22.14 11.10
CA VAL A 189 -12.90 -22.74 10.39
C VAL A 189 -12.92 -24.26 10.56
N GLY A 190 -12.67 -24.95 9.47
CA GLY A 190 -12.46 -26.39 9.45
C GLY A 190 -11.08 -26.75 8.90
N GLY A 191 -10.70 -28.00 9.01
CA GLY A 191 -9.41 -28.41 8.46
C GLY A 191 -9.25 -29.91 8.31
N ILE A 192 -8.41 -30.29 7.33
CA ILE A 192 -7.91 -31.64 7.12
C ILE A 192 -6.41 -31.59 7.42
N GLY A 193 -6.02 -32.33 8.45
CA GLY A 193 -4.63 -32.41 8.89
C GLY A 193 -3.86 -33.62 8.32
N PRO A 194 -2.58 -33.78 8.69
CA PRO A 194 -1.73 -34.86 8.19
C PRO A 194 -2.31 -36.25 8.46
N GLU A 195 -2.90 -36.45 9.64
CA GLU A 195 -3.47 -37.74 10.02
C GLU A 195 -4.64 -38.16 9.12
N GLN A 196 -5.54 -37.19 8.79
CA GLN A 196 -6.64 -37.48 7.87
C GLN A 196 -6.14 -37.65 6.43
N MET A 197 -5.06 -36.99 6.05
CA MET A 197 -4.47 -37.09 4.70
C MET A 197 -3.76 -38.45 4.45
N ARG A 198 -3.47 -39.24 5.48
CA ARG A 198 -2.87 -40.57 5.32
C ARG A 198 -3.76 -41.46 4.49
N PHE A 199 -3.18 -42.31 3.65
CA PHE A 199 -3.88 -43.35 2.94
C PHE A 199 -4.20 -44.51 3.89
N LEU A 200 -5.46 -44.90 3.90
CA LEU A 200 -5.92 -46.04 4.64
C LEU A 200 -5.58 -47.35 3.88
N PRO A 201 -5.45 -48.52 4.55
CA PRO A 201 -5.20 -49.81 3.90
C PRO A 201 -6.17 -50.11 2.77
N GLU A 202 -7.45 -49.81 2.93
CA GLU A 202 -8.49 -50.01 1.93
C GLU A 202 -8.34 -49.11 0.72
N GLU A 203 -7.92 -47.84 0.97
CA GLU A 203 -7.62 -46.90 -0.11
C GLU A 203 -6.38 -47.37 -0.90
N ILE A 204 -5.36 -47.93 -0.24
CA ILE A 204 -4.18 -48.49 -0.86
C ILE A 204 -4.55 -49.72 -1.71
N GLN A 205 -5.37 -50.65 -1.21
CA GLN A 205 -5.86 -51.79 -1.99
C GLN A 205 -6.54 -51.32 -3.28
N THR A 206 -7.46 -50.33 -3.18
CA THR A 206 -8.20 -49.80 -4.30
C THR A 206 -7.26 -49.08 -5.30
N LEU A 207 -6.30 -48.30 -4.82
CA LEU A 207 -5.30 -47.60 -5.64
C LEU A 207 -4.47 -48.62 -6.47
N PHE A 208 -4.00 -49.70 -5.86
CA PHE A 208 -3.16 -50.70 -6.52
C PHE A 208 -3.96 -51.54 -7.51
N ALA A 209 -5.18 -51.93 -7.17
CA ALA A 209 -6.06 -52.62 -8.10
C ALA A 209 -6.41 -51.76 -9.32
N HIS A 210 -6.76 -50.48 -9.10
CA HIS A 210 -7.17 -49.56 -10.16
C HIS A 210 -6.02 -49.15 -11.08
N ASN A 211 -4.87 -48.73 -10.52
CA ASN A 211 -3.79 -48.16 -11.31
C ASN A 211 -2.78 -49.21 -11.82
N TYR A 212 -2.65 -50.35 -11.15
CA TYR A 212 -1.58 -51.31 -11.45
C TYR A 212 -2.11 -52.74 -11.70
N GLY A 213 -3.43 -52.97 -11.58
CA GLY A 213 -4.02 -54.29 -11.74
C GLY A 213 -3.52 -55.31 -10.72
N THR A 214 -3.02 -54.84 -9.58
CA THR A 214 -2.46 -55.69 -8.51
C THR A 214 -3.40 -55.76 -7.33
N GLU A 215 -3.89 -56.96 -7.03
CA GLU A 215 -4.71 -57.19 -5.84
C GLU A 215 -3.80 -57.39 -4.63
N LEU A 216 -3.85 -56.49 -3.68
CA LEU A 216 -3.17 -56.58 -2.38
C LEU A 216 -4.11 -57.21 -1.36
N THR A 217 -3.58 -58.07 -0.53
CA THR A 217 -4.30 -58.49 0.69
C THR A 217 -4.37 -57.33 1.69
N LEU A 218 -5.35 -57.34 2.59
CA LEU A 218 -5.46 -56.30 3.63
C LEU A 218 -4.19 -56.24 4.51
N ALA A 219 -3.56 -57.38 4.80
CA ALA A 219 -2.33 -57.43 5.57
C ALA A 219 -1.15 -56.76 4.86
N GLU A 220 -1.02 -56.91 3.53
CA GLU A 220 -0.01 -56.26 2.72
C GLU A 220 -0.28 -54.78 2.63
N ALA A 221 -1.53 -54.38 2.42
CA ALA A 221 -1.92 -52.99 2.37
C ALA A 221 -1.72 -52.28 3.73
N THR A 222 -2.01 -52.94 4.84
CA THR A 222 -1.73 -52.44 6.19
C THR A 222 -0.22 -52.25 6.40
N ALA A 223 0.58 -53.26 6.03
CA ALA A 223 2.03 -53.13 6.13
C ALA A 223 2.58 -51.96 5.31
N LEU A 224 2.03 -51.72 4.11
CA LEU A 224 2.38 -50.60 3.28
C LEU A 224 1.94 -49.26 3.89
N ALA A 225 0.74 -49.19 4.47
CA ALA A 225 0.25 -47.99 5.14
C ALA A 225 1.13 -47.61 6.34
N ASP A 226 1.50 -48.63 7.15
CA ASP A 226 2.35 -48.42 8.32
C ASP A 226 3.79 -48.02 7.93
N GLN A 227 4.34 -48.65 6.89
CA GLN A 227 5.70 -48.35 6.42
C GLN A 227 5.82 -47.00 5.75
N SER A 228 4.85 -46.63 4.95
CA SER A 228 4.80 -45.31 4.26
C SER A 228 4.21 -44.22 5.13
N GLU A 229 3.74 -44.55 6.34
CA GLU A 229 2.90 -43.65 7.13
C GLU A 229 1.72 -43.05 6.32
N GLY A 230 1.22 -43.80 5.34
CA GLY A 230 0.17 -43.41 4.41
C GLY A 230 0.58 -42.30 3.41
N TRP A 231 1.88 -42.10 3.19
CA TRP A 231 2.41 -41.12 2.24
C TRP A 231 2.27 -41.59 0.80
N ILE A 232 1.31 -41.00 0.06
CA ILE A 232 0.93 -41.43 -1.29
C ILE A 232 2.10 -41.40 -2.30
N THR A 233 2.95 -40.36 -2.27
CA THR A 233 4.07 -40.30 -3.21
C THR A 233 5.03 -41.50 -3.00
N GLY A 234 5.29 -41.85 -1.76
CA GLY A 234 6.08 -43.06 -1.43
C GLY A 234 5.42 -44.35 -1.92
N LEU A 235 4.11 -44.44 -1.78
CA LEU A 235 3.33 -45.62 -2.25
C LEU A 235 3.37 -45.73 -3.78
N LEU A 236 3.14 -44.65 -4.51
CA LEU A 236 3.17 -44.66 -5.97
C LEU A 236 4.57 -44.98 -6.51
N LEU A 237 5.62 -44.47 -5.86
CA LEU A 237 7.01 -44.78 -6.21
C LEU A 237 7.34 -46.28 -5.97
N THR A 238 6.84 -46.84 -4.88
CA THR A 238 7.02 -48.26 -4.56
C THR A 238 6.33 -49.18 -5.58
N ALA A 239 5.13 -48.79 -6.05
CA ALA A 239 4.40 -49.52 -7.05
C ALA A 239 5.06 -49.55 -8.42
N TYR A 240 5.70 -48.42 -8.82
CA TYR A 240 6.37 -48.29 -10.12
C TYR A 240 7.63 -49.14 -10.26
N THR A 241 8.31 -49.46 -9.15
CA THR A 241 9.63 -50.11 -9.14
C THR A 241 9.61 -51.61 -9.10
N ARG A 242 8.53 -52.33 -9.48
CA ARG A 242 8.49 -53.81 -9.45
C ARG A 242 9.11 -54.48 -8.20
N TRP A 243 8.49 -54.32 -7.10
CA TRP A 243 8.34 -55.11 -5.85
C TRP A 243 9.51 -55.81 -5.15
N GLN A 244 10.56 -56.25 -5.73
CA GLN A 244 11.42 -57.25 -5.03
C GLN A 244 12.72 -56.72 -4.43
N GLY A 245 13.15 -55.51 -4.72
CA GLY A 245 14.44 -54.96 -4.19
C GLY A 245 14.29 -53.76 -3.24
N VAL A 246 13.26 -52.94 -3.40
CA VAL A 246 13.11 -51.65 -2.72
C VAL A 246 12.59 -51.79 -1.28
N LEU A 247 11.69 -52.71 -1.03
CA LEU A 247 11.16 -52.97 0.31
C LEU A 247 12.23 -53.37 1.32
N GLN A 248 13.24 -54.16 0.89
CA GLN A 248 14.34 -54.57 1.79
C GLN A 248 15.36 -53.49 2.09
N SER A 249 15.56 -52.52 1.18
CA SER A 249 16.43 -51.39 1.41
C SER A 249 15.73 -50.28 2.23
N TRP A 250 14.44 -50.14 2.05
CA TRP A 250 13.61 -49.18 2.81
C TRP A 250 13.51 -49.52 4.30
N MET A 251 13.43 -50.80 4.61
CA MET A 251 13.41 -51.30 6.00
C MET A 251 14.72 -51.02 6.77
N ARG A 252 15.82 -50.61 6.09
CA ARG A 252 17.13 -50.36 6.72
C ARG A 252 17.41 -48.87 6.97
N ALA A 253 16.66 -47.95 6.36
CA ALA A 253 16.90 -46.46 6.46
C ALA A 253 15.97 -45.83 7.50
N ARG A 254 16.19 -46.10 8.77
CA ARG A 254 15.51 -45.40 9.88
C ARG A 254 16.31 -44.21 10.32
N SER A 255 15.96 -42.99 9.89
CA SER A 255 16.03 -41.73 10.68
C SER A 255 16.19 -40.48 9.78
N SER A 256 15.13 -39.80 9.47
CA SER A 256 14.91 -38.49 8.86
C SER A 256 14.27 -38.51 7.46
N HIS A 257 13.29 -37.66 7.24
CA HIS A 257 12.47 -37.62 6.01
C HIS A 257 13.23 -37.19 4.75
N GLN A 258 14.34 -36.49 4.90
CA GLN A 258 15.13 -35.95 3.81
C GLN A 258 15.90 -37.01 2.98
N PRO A 259 16.58 -38.00 3.60
CA PRO A 259 17.30 -39.03 2.84
C PRO A 259 16.37 -39.98 2.04
N VAL A 260 15.14 -40.15 2.51
CA VAL A 260 14.19 -41.02 1.80
C VAL A 260 13.69 -40.37 0.51
N TYR A 261 13.47 -39.06 0.54
CA TYR A 261 13.04 -38.28 -0.63
C TYR A 261 14.14 -38.23 -1.71
N ASP A 262 15.36 -37.91 -1.32
CA ASP A 262 16.50 -37.88 -2.22
C ASP A 262 16.77 -39.27 -2.85
N TYR A 263 16.62 -40.34 -2.07
CA TYR A 263 16.75 -41.72 -2.54
C TYR A 263 15.65 -42.07 -3.55
N LEU A 264 14.38 -41.73 -3.26
CA LEU A 264 13.25 -42.03 -4.15
C LEU A 264 13.34 -41.23 -5.47
N ALA A 265 13.76 -39.95 -5.38
CA ALA A 265 13.97 -39.15 -6.55
C ALA A 265 15.14 -39.64 -7.41
N GLN A 266 16.23 -40.13 -6.80
CA GLN A 266 17.34 -40.79 -7.50
C GLN A 266 16.90 -42.07 -8.20
N GLU A 267 16.12 -42.92 -7.53
CA GLU A 267 15.61 -44.19 -8.10
C GLU A 267 14.68 -43.93 -9.30
N VAL A 268 13.88 -42.83 -9.25
CA VAL A 268 13.03 -42.46 -10.37
C VAL A 268 13.87 -41.89 -11.52
N PHE A 269 14.81 -41.02 -11.23
CA PHE A 269 15.65 -40.38 -12.21
C PHE A 269 16.63 -41.36 -12.88
N GLU A 270 17.35 -42.17 -12.10
CA GLU A 270 18.41 -43.07 -12.62
C GLU A 270 17.86 -44.26 -13.45
N ARG A 271 16.58 -44.58 -13.29
CA ARG A 271 15.92 -45.62 -14.10
C ARG A 271 15.40 -45.11 -15.44
N GLN A 272 15.37 -43.81 -15.65
CA GLN A 272 14.95 -43.25 -16.92
C GLN A 272 16.01 -43.49 -18.01
N PRO A 273 15.60 -43.63 -19.27
CA PRO A 273 16.53 -43.61 -20.40
C PRO A 273 17.36 -42.31 -20.42
N ALA A 274 18.56 -42.35 -20.97
CA ALA A 274 19.49 -41.21 -20.92
C ALA A 274 18.94 -39.91 -21.55
N ASP A 275 18.12 -40.04 -22.60
CA ASP A 275 17.41 -38.93 -23.22
C ASP A 275 16.43 -38.24 -22.24
N MET A 276 15.67 -39.04 -21.50
CA MET A 276 14.73 -38.56 -20.50
C MET A 276 15.44 -37.98 -19.28
N GLN A 277 16.50 -38.60 -18.80
CA GLN A 277 17.33 -38.04 -17.71
C GLN A 277 17.90 -36.68 -18.10
N SER A 278 18.40 -36.54 -19.30
CA SER A 278 18.91 -35.25 -19.81
C SER A 278 17.80 -34.23 -19.90
N PHE A 279 16.61 -34.61 -20.39
CA PHE A 279 15.47 -33.72 -20.49
C PHE A 279 14.96 -33.26 -19.12
N LEU A 280 14.77 -34.18 -18.18
CA LEU A 280 14.39 -33.86 -16.80
C LEU A 280 15.36 -32.85 -16.18
N ALA A 281 16.66 -33.08 -16.32
CA ALA A 281 17.66 -32.18 -15.75
C ALA A 281 17.57 -30.77 -16.36
N VAL A 282 17.56 -30.64 -17.70
CA VAL A 282 17.63 -29.34 -18.37
C VAL A 282 16.28 -28.60 -18.27
N SER A 283 15.16 -29.27 -18.30
CA SER A 283 13.83 -28.65 -18.23
C SER A 283 13.47 -28.17 -16.81
N SER A 284 14.15 -28.67 -15.79
CA SER A 284 13.95 -28.24 -14.40
C SER A 284 14.28 -26.76 -14.16
N VAL A 285 15.06 -26.13 -15.05
CA VAL A 285 15.40 -24.69 -14.93
C VAL A 285 14.19 -23.79 -15.19
N LEU A 286 13.19 -24.30 -15.92
CA LEU A 286 11.95 -23.58 -16.19
C LEU A 286 10.94 -23.81 -15.06
N ASP A 287 10.24 -22.77 -14.65
CA ASP A 287 9.14 -22.87 -13.67
C ASP A 287 7.95 -23.58 -14.29
N GLU A 288 7.64 -23.19 -15.50
CA GLU A 288 6.62 -23.79 -16.35
C GLU A 288 7.20 -23.96 -17.75
N MET A 289 6.74 -24.99 -18.45
CA MET A 289 7.31 -25.36 -19.74
C MET A 289 6.21 -25.77 -20.71
N ASN A 290 6.49 -25.49 -21.95
CA ASN A 290 5.73 -25.99 -23.10
C ASN A 290 6.71 -26.37 -24.22
N GLU A 291 6.21 -26.88 -25.32
CA GLU A 291 7.03 -27.27 -26.47
C GLU A 291 7.92 -26.13 -26.94
N LEU A 292 7.36 -24.91 -27.08
CA LEU A 292 8.08 -23.72 -27.57
C LEU A 292 9.26 -23.34 -26.66
N LEU A 293 9.05 -23.23 -25.37
CA LEU A 293 10.10 -22.88 -24.40
C LEU A 293 11.18 -23.95 -24.33
N CYS A 294 10.79 -25.23 -24.35
CA CYS A 294 11.75 -26.33 -24.38
C CYS A 294 12.60 -26.31 -25.66
N HIS A 295 12.02 -25.95 -26.80
CA HIS A 295 12.73 -25.82 -28.04
C HIS A 295 13.68 -24.60 -28.05
N GLU A 296 13.15 -23.42 -27.74
CA GLU A 296 13.90 -22.16 -27.86
C GLU A 296 14.95 -21.99 -26.77
N ILE A 297 14.62 -22.30 -25.52
CA ILE A 297 15.50 -22.09 -24.37
C ILE A 297 16.40 -23.29 -24.16
N LEU A 298 15.86 -24.50 -24.20
CA LEU A 298 16.64 -25.71 -23.87
C LEU A 298 17.31 -26.35 -25.08
N GLY A 299 16.84 -26.03 -26.30
CA GLY A 299 17.36 -26.61 -27.56
C GLY A 299 16.93 -28.06 -27.76
N VAL A 300 15.74 -28.43 -27.26
CA VAL A 300 15.21 -29.80 -27.35
C VAL A 300 14.25 -29.88 -28.53
N GLU A 301 14.67 -30.61 -29.59
CA GLU A 301 13.87 -30.75 -30.84
C GLU A 301 12.61 -31.62 -30.66
N GLN A 302 12.66 -32.62 -29.79
CA GLN A 302 11.55 -33.56 -29.54
C GLN A 302 10.80 -33.25 -28.25
N ALA A 303 10.63 -31.97 -27.95
CA ALA A 303 10.05 -31.51 -26.69
C ALA A 303 8.60 -32.00 -26.47
N ALA A 304 7.76 -32.00 -27.52
CA ALA A 304 6.39 -32.48 -27.43
C ALA A 304 6.29 -33.96 -27.01
N ASP A 305 7.11 -34.82 -27.62
CA ASP A 305 7.10 -36.25 -27.29
C ASP A 305 7.63 -36.51 -25.87
N LEU A 306 8.64 -35.76 -25.44
CA LEU A 306 9.20 -35.89 -24.08
C LEU A 306 8.22 -35.37 -23.05
N LEU A 307 7.55 -34.25 -23.27
CA LEU A 307 6.51 -33.74 -22.40
C LEU A 307 5.33 -34.72 -22.27
N ASN A 308 4.86 -35.27 -23.35
CA ASN A 308 3.83 -36.31 -23.34
C ASN A 308 4.27 -37.56 -22.59
N ARG A 309 5.54 -37.98 -22.74
CA ARG A 309 6.09 -39.08 -21.95
C ARG A 309 6.17 -38.78 -20.47
N LEU A 310 6.56 -37.57 -20.08
CA LEU A 310 6.54 -37.15 -18.67
C LEU A 310 5.15 -37.33 -18.06
N GLU A 311 4.10 -36.96 -18.81
CA GLU A 311 2.71 -37.12 -18.34
C GLU A 311 2.31 -38.60 -18.27
N THR A 312 2.52 -39.38 -19.35
CA THR A 312 2.13 -40.79 -19.42
C THR A 312 2.91 -41.68 -18.46
N GLU A 313 4.17 -41.39 -18.23
CA GLU A 313 5.01 -42.11 -17.28
C GLU A 313 4.94 -41.58 -15.85
N ASN A 314 4.06 -40.59 -15.58
CA ASN A 314 3.81 -40.07 -14.23
C ASN A 314 5.06 -39.49 -13.55
N LEU A 315 5.92 -38.81 -14.27
CA LEU A 315 7.22 -38.29 -13.75
C LEU A 315 7.07 -36.96 -13.01
N PHE A 316 6.18 -36.89 -12.02
CA PHE A 316 6.01 -35.71 -11.15
C PHE A 316 5.72 -34.42 -11.90
N VAL A 317 5.06 -34.51 -13.03
CA VAL A 317 4.63 -33.35 -13.82
C VAL A 317 3.10 -33.21 -13.74
N ALA A 318 2.63 -31.97 -13.63
CA ALA A 318 1.23 -31.63 -13.81
C ALA A 318 1.05 -30.94 -15.16
N ARG A 319 0.11 -31.42 -15.97
CA ARG A 319 -0.33 -30.71 -17.18
C ARG A 319 -1.34 -29.66 -16.76
N LEU A 320 -1.12 -28.46 -17.23
CA LEU A 320 -1.97 -27.30 -17.06
C LEU A 320 -2.83 -27.10 -18.32
N GLU A 321 -3.70 -26.09 -18.34
CA GLU A 321 -4.44 -25.72 -19.53
C GLU A 321 -3.47 -25.24 -20.65
N ASN A 322 -3.88 -25.38 -21.92
CA ASN A 322 -3.13 -24.95 -23.11
C ASN A 322 -1.74 -25.63 -23.30
N ASP A 323 -1.63 -26.89 -22.90
CA ASP A 323 -0.41 -27.71 -23.08
C ASP A 323 0.82 -27.16 -22.35
N TRP A 324 0.60 -26.47 -21.24
CA TRP A 324 1.63 -26.13 -20.30
C TRP A 324 1.86 -27.25 -19.32
N TYR A 325 3.10 -27.39 -18.83
CA TYR A 325 3.52 -28.41 -17.90
C TYR A 325 4.31 -27.78 -16.77
N ARG A 326 4.13 -28.31 -15.56
CA ARG A 326 4.86 -27.85 -14.37
C ARG A 326 5.31 -29.06 -13.57
N TYR A 327 6.55 -29.08 -13.15
CA TYR A 327 7.02 -30.08 -12.21
C TYR A 327 6.43 -29.87 -10.83
N HIS A 328 6.22 -30.98 -10.12
CA HIS A 328 6.04 -30.88 -8.68
C HIS A 328 7.29 -30.22 -8.06
N HIS A 329 7.11 -29.22 -7.22
CA HIS A 329 8.19 -28.35 -6.74
C HIS A 329 9.36 -29.12 -6.12
N LEU A 330 9.10 -30.18 -5.31
CA LEU A 330 10.16 -30.98 -4.70
C LEU A 330 10.99 -31.77 -5.72
N PHE A 331 10.34 -32.27 -6.76
CA PHE A 331 11.05 -32.98 -7.82
C PHE A 331 11.89 -32.00 -8.65
N ARG A 332 11.37 -30.81 -8.91
CA ARG A 332 12.10 -29.75 -9.56
C ARG A 332 13.32 -29.31 -8.75
N GLU A 333 13.16 -29.06 -7.44
CA GLU A 333 14.26 -28.71 -6.53
C GLU A 333 15.37 -29.77 -6.55
N PHE A 334 14.99 -31.07 -6.54
CA PHE A 334 15.95 -32.16 -6.67
C PHE A 334 16.68 -32.13 -8.01
N LEU A 335 15.96 -31.99 -9.13
CA LEU A 335 16.55 -31.94 -10.48
C LEU A 335 17.49 -30.75 -10.63
N GLN A 336 17.09 -29.58 -10.13
CA GLN A 336 17.88 -28.37 -10.13
C GLN A 336 19.15 -28.51 -9.29
N SER A 337 19.03 -29.03 -8.08
CA SER A 337 20.18 -29.31 -7.20
C SER A 337 21.13 -30.28 -7.86
N ARG A 338 20.60 -31.34 -8.47
CA ARG A 338 21.42 -32.34 -9.21
C ARG A 338 22.15 -31.71 -10.38
N LEU A 339 21.46 -30.92 -11.22
CA LEU A 339 22.08 -30.25 -12.36
C LEU A 339 23.17 -29.26 -11.92
N ALA A 340 22.87 -28.43 -10.91
CA ALA A 340 23.84 -27.46 -10.40
C ALA A 340 25.09 -28.08 -9.81
N HIS A 341 24.97 -29.29 -9.17
CA HIS A 341 26.11 -29.98 -8.58
C HIS A 341 26.92 -30.81 -9.60
N HIS A 342 26.28 -31.44 -10.58
CA HIS A 342 26.95 -32.36 -11.50
C HIS A 342 27.44 -31.69 -12.77
N ASP A 343 26.78 -30.60 -13.22
CA ASP A 343 27.13 -29.87 -14.42
C ASP A 343 26.85 -28.36 -14.21
N PRO A 344 27.63 -27.69 -13.35
CA PRO A 344 27.44 -26.27 -13.04
C PRO A 344 27.58 -25.36 -14.28
N ASP A 345 28.40 -25.74 -15.25
CA ASP A 345 28.55 -24.96 -16.47
C ASP A 345 27.27 -25.00 -17.31
N ARG A 346 26.66 -26.17 -17.44
CA ARG A 346 25.38 -26.35 -18.13
C ARG A 346 24.23 -25.66 -17.39
N TRP A 347 24.22 -25.73 -16.05
CA TRP A 347 23.26 -24.99 -15.21
C TRP A 347 23.35 -23.50 -15.53
N ALA A 348 24.53 -22.91 -15.47
CA ALA A 348 24.73 -21.48 -15.73
C ALA A 348 24.35 -21.12 -17.17
N ALA A 349 24.72 -21.94 -18.14
CA ALA A 349 24.39 -21.69 -19.54
C ALA A 349 22.88 -21.73 -19.82
N LEU A 350 22.14 -22.68 -19.21
CA LEU A 350 20.68 -22.76 -19.37
C LEU A 350 19.97 -21.59 -18.74
N HIS A 351 20.34 -21.21 -17.53
CA HIS A 351 19.76 -20.03 -16.88
C HIS A 351 20.09 -18.75 -17.63
N SER A 352 21.33 -18.62 -18.16
CA SER A 352 21.70 -17.45 -18.99
C SER A 352 20.88 -17.38 -20.28
N ARG A 353 20.61 -18.52 -20.93
CA ARG A 353 19.74 -18.59 -22.11
C ARG A 353 18.30 -18.26 -21.77
N ALA A 354 17.77 -18.80 -20.68
CA ALA A 354 16.44 -18.50 -20.20
C ALA A 354 16.30 -16.99 -19.88
N ALA A 355 17.26 -16.43 -19.14
CA ALA A 355 17.29 -15.00 -18.84
C ALA A 355 17.26 -14.14 -20.11
N ALA A 356 18.12 -14.46 -21.10
CA ALA A 356 18.17 -13.73 -22.37
C ALA A 356 16.85 -13.86 -23.17
N TRP A 357 16.24 -15.04 -23.16
CA TRP A 357 14.96 -15.25 -23.81
C TRP A 357 13.83 -14.42 -23.16
N TYR A 358 13.72 -14.48 -21.84
CA TYR A 358 12.72 -13.72 -21.09
C TYR A 358 12.95 -12.20 -21.24
N GLU A 359 14.21 -11.74 -21.19
CA GLU A 359 14.56 -10.33 -21.44
C GLU A 359 14.10 -9.89 -22.85
N GLY A 360 14.37 -10.71 -23.88
CA GLY A 360 13.96 -10.43 -25.25
C GLY A 360 12.45 -10.40 -25.48
N HIS A 361 11.68 -11.05 -24.61
CA HIS A 361 10.21 -11.09 -24.65
C HIS A 361 9.54 -10.12 -23.63
N GLY A 362 10.33 -9.25 -22.99
CA GLY A 362 9.81 -8.24 -22.05
C GLY A 362 9.41 -8.79 -20.68
N GLN A 363 9.71 -10.07 -20.40
CA GLN A 363 9.43 -10.72 -19.12
C GLN A 363 10.60 -10.53 -18.16
N MET A 364 10.81 -9.27 -17.73
CA MET A 364 12.02 -8.85 -17.01
C MET A 364 12.15 -9.49 -15.62
N ARG A 365 11.05 -9.80 -14.96
CA ARG A 365 11.08 -10.42 -13.62
C ARG A 365 11.59 -11.85 -13.66
N GLU A 366 11.12 -12.61 -14.63
CA GLU A 366 11.56 -13.97 -14.89
C GLU A 366 13.07 -13.99 -15.26
N ALA A 367 13.50 -13.05 -16.10
CA ALA A 367 14.91 -12.89 -16.44
C ALA A 367 15.77 -12.59 -15.21
N VAL A 368 15.31 -11.71 -14.30
CA VAL A 368 15.99 -11.40 -13.03
C VAL A 368 16.14 -12.66 -12.18
N ALA A 369 15.10 -13.49 -12.06
CA ALA A 369 15.14 -14.72 -11.28
C ALA A 369 16.20 -15.70 -11.79
N HIS A 370 16.34 -15.81 -13.12
CA HIS A 370 17.36 -16.66 -13.72
C HIS A 370 18.80 -16.15 -13.50
N TYR A 371 19.05 -14.83 -13.61
CA TYR A 371 20.35 -14.27 -13.28
C TYR A 371 20.70 -14.43 -11.80
N HIS A 372 19.71 -14.32 -10.94
CA HIS A 372 19.90 -14.57 -9.50
C HIS A 372 20.26 -16.02 -9.22
N ALA A 373 19.63 -16.98 -9.90
CA ALA A 373 19.90 -18.42 -9.73
C ALA A 373 21.35 -18.82 -10.06
N ILE A 374 22.02 -18.11 -10.96
CA ILE A 374 23.42 -18.36 -11.30
C ILE A 374 24.40 -17.49 -10.52
N GLY A 375 23.92 -16.69 -9.59
CA GLY A 375 24.78 -15.82 -8.78
C GLY A 375 25.39 -14.66 -9.57
N ASP A 376 24.70 -14.16 -10.59
CA ASP A 376 25.10 -12.95 -11.35
C ASP A 376 24.28 -11.73 -10.89
N PRO A 377 24.64 -11.10 -9.77
CA PRO A 377 23.94 -9.94 -9.26
C PRO A 377 24.11 -8.71 -10.16
N ALA A 378 25.14 -8.67 -11.01
CA ALA A 378 25.36 -7.53 -11.90
C ALA A 378 24.35 -7.52 -13.05
N ALA A 379 24.12 -8.66 -13.70
CA ALA A 379 23.11 -8.79 -14.74
C ALA A 379 21.70 -8.60 -14.16
N ALA A 380 21.42 -9.17 -13.00
CA ALA A 380 20.13 -8.97 -12.30
C ALA A 380 19.89 -7.49 -11.99
N ALA A 381 20.86 -6.79 -11.40
CA ALA A 381 20.75 -5.37 -11.05
C ALA A 381 20.57 -4.47 -12.29
N ARG A 382 21.19 -4.81 -13.41
CA ARG A 382 21.01 -4.12 -14.68
C ARG A 382 19.54 -4.17 -15.15
N LEU A 383 18.93 -5.36 -15.13
CA LEU A 383 17.52 -5.51 -15.49
C LEU A 383 16.58 -4.84 -14.50
N MET A 384 16.84 -5.02 -13.21
CA MET A 384 16.09 -4.34 -12.15
C MET A 384 16.13 -2.82 -12.33
N SER A 385 17.32 -2.27 -12.70
CA SER A 385 17.50 -0.84 -12.97
C SER A 385 16.65 -0.36 -14.16
N ALA A 386 16.51 -1.20 -15.20
CA ALA A 386 15.72 -0.85 -16.37
C ALA A 386 14.24 -0.64 -16.03
N ILE A 387 13.65 -1.49 -15.19
CA ILE A 387 12.23 -1.47 -14.82
C ILE A 387 11.92 -0.79 -13.47
N ALA A 388 12.95 -0.30 -12.76
CA ALA A 388 12.77 0.29 -11.42
C ALA A 388 11.80 1.49 -11.41
N PHE A 389 11.81 2.30 -12.47
CA PHE A 389 10.89 3.42 -12.61
C PHE A 389 9.44 2.97 -12.77
N ASP A 390 9.18 1.97 -13.60
CA ASP A 390 7.83 1.45 -13.83
C ASP A 390 7.26 0.80 -12.57
N LEU A 391 8.10 0.06 -11.84
CA LEU A 391 7.74 -0.49 -10.53
C LEU A 391 7.44 0.60 -9.51
N TYR A 392 8.23 1.68 -9.50
CA TYR A 392 7.97 2.82 -8.61
C TYR A 392 6.65 3.52 -8.96
N LEU A 393 6.39 3.79 -10.24
CA LEU A 393 5.11 4.36 -10.69
C LEU A 393 3.92 3.45 -10.41
N GLY A 394 4.12 2.13 -10.52
CA GLY A 394 3.14 1.11 -10.17
C GLY A 394 3.00 0.88 -8.65
N ASN A 395 3.64 1.70 -7.80
CA ASN A 395 3.63 1.58 -6.34
C ASN A 395 4.09 0.21 -5.81
N GLN A 396 4.96 -0.52 -6.56
CA GLN A 396 5.49 -1.83 -6.17
C GLN A 396 6.75 -1.67 -5.29
N PHE A 397 6.61 -0.91 -4.21
CA PHE A 397 7.73 -0.54 -3.34
C PHE A 397 8.33 -1.74 -2.63
N THR A 398 7.49 -2.70 -2.23
CA THR A 398 7.95 -3.94 -1.57
C THR A 398 8.85 -4.76 -2.50
N THR A 399 8.50 -4.90 -3.77
CA THR A 399 9.34 -5.58 -4.77
C THR A 399 10.70 -4.91 -4.90
N LEU A 400 10.74 -3.56 -5.00
CA LEU A 400 12.01 -2.83 -5.06
C LEU A 400 12.86 -3.04 -3.81
N MET A 401 12.25 -3.11 -2.63
CA MET A 401 12.96 -3.33 -1.38
C MET A 401 13.41 -4.80 -1.20
N THR A 402 12.62 -5.78 -1.64
CA THR A 402 13.04 -7.20 -1.65
C THR A 402 14.27 -7.39 -2.53
N TRP A 403 14.34 -6.72 -3.66
CA TRP A 403 15.53 -6.76 -4.52
C TRP A 403 16.75 -6.11 -3.87
N ARG A 404 16.55 -5.13 -2.97
CA ARG A 404 17.64 -4.52 -2.21
C ARG A 404 18.43 -5.58 -1.40
N GLU A 405 17.72 -6.52 -0.80
CA GLU A 405 18.34 -7.59 0.01
C GLU A 405 19.19 -8.55 -0.81
N GLN A 406 18.93 -8.64 -2.11
CA GLN A 406 19.59 -9.59 -3.02
C GLN A 406 20.81 -9.01 -3.74
N ILE A 407 20.98 -7.68 -3.74
CA ILE A 407 22.04 -7.00 -4.50
C ILE A 407 23.08 -6.42 -3.54
N PRO A 408 24.36 -6.82 -3.63
CA PRO A 408 25.44 -6.21 -2.84
C PRO A 408 25.64 -4.72 -3.16
N ASP A 409 26.03 -3.92 -2.18
CA ASP A 409 26.24 -2.47 -2.34
C ASP A 409 27.26 -2.14 -3.44
N ALA A 410 28.31 -2.95 -3.58
CA ALA A 410 29.33 -2.77 -4.63
C ALA A 410 28.75 -2.87 -6.05
N VAL A 411 27.72 -3.70 -6.24
CA VAL A 411 27.00 -3.84 -7.53
C VAL A 411 25.98 -2.70 -7.66
N LEU A 412 25.32 -2.34 -6.57
CA LEU A 412 24.28 -1.31 -6.56
C LEU A 412 24.86 0.08 -6.92
N VAL A 413 26.09 0.39 -6.50
CA VAL A 413 26.82 1.62 -6.90
C VAL A 413 26.98 1.70 -8.43
N GLN A 414 27.10 0.55 -9.12
CA GLN A 414 27.19 0.51 -10.60
C GLN A 414 25.81 0.66 -11.27
N GLN A 415 24.72 0.58 -10.48
CA GLN A 415 23.35 0.75 -10.94
C GLN A 415 22.65 1.86 -10.14
N PRO A 416 23.13 3.12 -10.21
CA PRO A 416 22.67 4.21 -9.35
C PRO A 416 21.18 4.54 -9.55
N ARG A 417 20.62 4.28 -10.73
CA ARG A 417 19.18 4.43 -11.00
C ARG A 417 18.35 3.49 -10.13
N LEU A 418 18.78 2.22 -9.99
CA LEU A 418 18.11 1.25 -9.12
C LEU A 418 18.17 1.74 -7.67
N ALA A 419 19.35 2.15 -7.19
CA ALA A 419 19.53 2.68 -5.84
C ALA A 419 18.63 3.90 -5.55
N LEU A 420 18.49 4.82 -6.52
CA LEU A 420 17.61 5.98 -6.39
C LEU A 420 16.14 5.59 -6.25
N TYR A 421 15.63 4.65 -7.07
CA TYR A 421 14.23 4.24 -6.96
C TYR A 421 13.98 3.37 -5.74
N GLN A 422 14.93 2.59 -5.28
CA GLN A 422 14.88 1.91 -3.99
C GLN A 422 14.86 2.92 -2.83
N SER A 423 15.66 3.98 -2.90
CA SER A 423 15.62 5.07 -1.92
C SER A 423 14.25 5.74 -1.86
N ARG A 424 13.67 6.06 -3.03
CA ARG A 424 12.33 6.65 -3.12
C ARG A 424 11.25 5.70 -2.58
N ALA A 425 11.36 4.40 -2.85
CA ALA A 425 10.46 3.39 -2.31
C ALA A 425 10.57 3.30 -0.79
N ALA A 426 11.78 3.25 -0.24
CA ALA A 426 12.05 3.26 1.20
C ALA A 426 11.46 4.52 1.87
N TYR A 427 11.59 5.68 1.24
CA TYR A 427 10.99 6.93 1.72
C TYR A 427 9.46 6.84 1.82
N LYS A 428 8.81 6.32 0.77
CA LYS A 428 7.35 6.10 0.75
C LYS A 428 6.88 5.09 1.79
N LEU A 429 7.70 4.11 2.13
CA LEU A 429 7.47 3.12 3.19
C LEU A 429 7.82 3.65 4.60
N GLY A 430 8.27 4.90 4.73
CA GLY A 430 8.65 5.51 6.00
C GLY A 430 10.03 5.05 6.54
N GLN A 431 10.80 4.29 5.77
CA GLN A 431 12.12 3.76 6.13
C GLN A 431 13.23 4.80 5.87
N ARG A 432 13.23 5.87 6.63
CA ARG A 432 14.04 7.08 6.36
C ARG A 432 15.54 6.82 6.36
N GLU A 433 16.05 6.04 7.30
CA GLU A 433 17.49 5.72 7.39
C GLU A 433 17.96 4.90 6.18
N VAL A 434 17.16 3.91 5.78
CA VAL A 434 17.41 3.12 4.57
C VAL A 434 17.38 3.99 3.32
N SER A 435 16.44 4.91 3.24
CA SER A 435 16.35 5.85 2.13
C SER A 435 17.59 6.73 2.02
N LEU A 436 18.10 7.27 3.13
CA LEU A 436 19.32 8.08 3.13
C LEU A 436 20.55 7.25 2.70
N ALA A 437 20.73 6.06 3.23
CA ALA A 437 21.85 5.18 2.87
C ALA A 437 21.82 4.83 1.36
N LEU A 438 20.65 4.52 0.81
CA LEU A 438 20.49 4.26 -0.62
C LEU A 438 20.70 5.52 -1.48
N THR A 439 20.36 6.70 -0.97
CA THR A 439 20.65 7.97 -1.64
C THR A 439 22.18 8.18 -1.74
N GLU A 440 22.95 7.84 -0.70
CA GLU A 440 24.41 7.94 -0.73
C GLU A 440 25.03 6.99 -1.75
N ILE A 441 24.51 5.76 -1.85
CA ILE A 441 24.94 4.80 -2.87
C ILE A 441 24.64 5.33 -4.28
N ALA A 442 23.43 5.84 -4.52
CA ALA A 442 23.05 6.42 -5.81
C ALA A 442 23.94 7.62 -6.17
N GLU A 443 24.20 8.51 -5.22
CA GLU A 443 25.06 9.68 -5.39
C GLU A 443 26.49 9.29 -5.78
N ALA A 444 27.08 8.32 -5.09
CA ALA A 444 28.40 7.79 -5.41
C ALA A 444 28.45 7.19 -6.82
N GLY A 445 27.43 6.41 -7.18
CA GLY A 445 27.33 5.79 -8.49
C GLY A 445 27.18 6.79 -9.64
N TYR A 446 26.30 7.78 -9.50
CA TYR A 446 26.11 8.82 -10.54
C TYR A 446 27.34 9.72 -10.68
N ARG A 447 28.03 10.06 -9.57
CA ARG A 447 29.32 10.78 -9.64
C ARG A 447 30.38 9.97 -10.37
N ALA A 448 30.49 8.68 -10.11
CA ALA A 448 31.45 7.80 -10.78
C ALA A 448 31.14 7.65 -12.28
N ALA A 449 29.86 7.63 -12.65
CA ALA A 449 29.40 7.57 -14.03
C ALA A 449 29.49 8.90 -14.78
N GLY A 450 29.68 10.03 -14.09
CA GLY A 450 29.64 11.37 -14.68
C GLY A 450 28.24 11.76 -15.15
N ASP A 451 27.18 11.11 -14.66
CA ASP A 451 25.80 11.41 -14.98
C ASP A 451 25.29 12.53 -14.06
N THR A 452 25.34 13.74 -14.59
CA THR A 452 24.94 14.96 -13.87
C THR A 452 23.45 15.00 -13.58
N ASP A 453 22.61 14.45 -14.46
CA ASP A 453 21.15 14.43 -14.29
C ASP A 453 20.74 13.48 -13.18
N GLY A 454 21.21 12.26 -13.24
CA GLY A 454 20.97 11.27 -12.22
C GLY A 454 21.46 11.74 -10.85
N LEU A 455 22.64 12.39 -10.82
CA LEU A 455 23.15 13.00 -9.59
C LEU A 455 22.22 14.09 -9.07
N ALA A 456 21.75 14.98 -9.93
CA ALA A 456 20.86 16.06 -9.54
C ALA A 456 19.51 15.54 -9.00
N TYR A 457 18.88 14.58 -9.67
CA TYR A 457 17.68 13.93 -9.14
C TYR A 457 17.91 13.28 -7.76
N THR A 458 19.09 12.71 -7.55
CA THR A 458 19.47 12.09 -6.27
C THR A 458 19.63 13.14 -5.17
N LEU A 459 20.30 14.25 -5.46
CA LEU A 459 20.47 15.37 -4.53
C LEU A 459 19.14 16.03 -4.19
N LEU A 460 18.26 16.21 -5.17
CA LEU A 460 16.90 16.75 -4.95
C LEU A 460 16.04 15.80 -4.11
N HIS A 461 16.20 14.48 -4.28
CA HIS A 461 15.54 13.52 -3.41
C HIS A 461 16.07 13.60 -1.97
N ARG A 462 17.37 13.79 -1.77
CA ARG A 462 17.93 14.07 -0.44
C ARG A 462 17.34 15.34 0.18
N CYS A 463 17.18 16.41 -0.60
CA CYS A 463 16.51 17.62 -0.13
C CYS A 463 15.08 17.32 0.35
N GLN A 464 14.34 16.50 -0.39
CA GLN A 464 12.98 16.09 -0.01
C GLN A 464 12.95 15.34 1.33
N ILE A 465 13.90 14.43 1.56
CA ILE A 465 14.05 13.72 2.83
C ILE A 465 14.34 14.72 3.96
N TRP A 466 15.26 15.67 3.76
CA TRP A 466 15.63 16.67 4.74
C TRP A 466 14.50 17.65 5.07
N LEU A 467 13.71 18.08 4.08
CA LEU A 467 12.49 18.86 4.32
C LEU A 467 11.51 18.14 5.22
N ALA A 468 11.27 16.86 4.96
CA ALA A 468 10.42 16.03 5.81
C ALA A 468 10.97 15.82 7.25
N GLN A 469 12.25 16.15 7.48
CA GLN A 469 12.92 16.14 8.79
C GLN A 469 13.01 17.53 9.45
N GLY A 470 12.46 18.58 8.80
CA GLY A 470 12.55 19.95 9.27
C GLY A 470 13.91 20.63 9.01
N GLN A 471 14.79 20.00 8.21
CA GLN A 471 16.13 20.53 7.87
C GLN A 471 16.07 21.42 6.62
N ALA A 472 15.21 22.44 6.65
CA ALA A 472 14.96 23.30 5.50
C ALA A 472 16.20 24.10 5.07
N GLY A 473 17.09 24.47 5.99
CA GLY A 473 18.33 25.20 5.69
C GLY A 473 19.31 24.40 4.85
N GLU A 474 19.57 23.17 5.24
CA GLU A 474 20.43 22.23 4.53
C GLU A 474 19.84 21.83 3.17
N ALA A 475 18.55 21.57 3.13
CA ALA A 475 17.82 21.26 1.91
C ALA A 475 17.91 22.41 0.91
N LEU A 476 17.72 23.66 1.37
CA LEU A 476 17.82 24.86 0.54
C LEU A 476 19.23 25.02 -0.05
N ALA A 477 20.27 24.93 0.79
CA ALA A 477 21.65 25.08 0.34
C ALA A 477 22.01 24.02 -0.71
N LEU A 478 21.60 22.77 -0.50
CA LEU A 478 21.81 21.68 -1.44
C LEU A 478 21.02 21.87 -2.73
N ALA A 479 19.77 22.28 -2.67
CA ALA A 479 18.94 22.48 -3.85
C ALA A 479 19.47 23.65 -4.72
N VAL A 480 19.93 24.75 -4.10
CA VAL A 480 20.58 25.87 -4.82
C VAL A 480 21.85 25.41 -5.53
N SER A 481 22.72 24.66 -4.83
CA SER A 481 23.94 24.12 -5.44
C SER A 481 23.63 23.12 -6.55
N THR A 482 22.57 22.34 -6.41
CA THR A 482 22.11 21.38 -7.43
C THR A 482 21.60 22.12 -8.67
N LEU A 483 20.82 23.19 -8.51
CA LEU A 483 20.36 24.01 -9.62
C LEU A 483 21.54 24.64 -10.37
N ALA A 484 22.56 25.11 -9.66
CA ALA A 484 23.79 25.64 -10.26
C ALA A 484 24.60 24.57 -11.00
N LEU A 485 24.55 23.31 -10.55
CA LEU A 485 25.22 22.18 -11.20
C LEU A 485 24.61 21.83 -12.57
N ILE A 486 23.27 21.94 -12.69
CA ILE A 486 22.54 21.54 -13.90
C ILE A 486 22.72 22.54 -15.05
N GLY A 487 22.91 23.84 -14.76
CA GLY A 487 22.97 24.87 -15.77
C GLY A 487 21.66 25.05 -16.56
N ASP A 488 21.72 25.72 -17.71
CA ASP A 488 20.53 26.09 -18.50
C ASP A 488 19.95 24.95 -19.38
N ALA A 489 20.55 23.74 -19.36
CA ALA A 489 20.34 22.82 -20.48
C ALA A 489 19.31 21.70 -20.23
N GLN A 490 18.81 21.47 -18.99
CA GLN A 490 18.02 20.27 -18.71
C GLN A 490 16.69 20.56 -18.02
N LEU A 491 15.69 20.83 -18.84
CA LEU A 491 14.34 21.25 -18.42
C LEU A 491 13.67 20.38 -17.35
N PRO A 492 13.67 19.02 -17.40
CA PRO A 492 12.96 18.21 -16.38
C PRO A 492 13.60 18.28 -15.00
N VAL A 493 14.92 18.30 -14.91
CA VAL A 493 15.65 18.38 -13.64
C VAL A 493 15.53 19.77 -13.03
N ALA A 494 15.62 20.82 -13.88
CA ALA A 494 15.43 22.21 -13.47
C ALA A 494 14.02 22.44 -12.89
N LEU A 495 12.99 21.86 -13.49
CA LEU A 495 11.63 21.88 -12.97
C LEU A 495 11.56 21.33 -11.53
N GLU A 496 12.13 20.14 -11.30
CA GLU A 496 12.12 19.51 -9.99
C GLU A 496 12.96 20.32 -8.98
N ALA A 497 14.09 20.88 -9.41
CA ALA A 497 14.91 21.74 -8.57
C ALA A 497 14.14 23.00 -8.13
N HIS A 498 13.47 23.69 -9.05
CA HIS A 498 12.63 24.83 -8.74
C HIS A 498 11.46 24.48 -7.82
N ARG A 499 10.82 23.30 -8.01
CA ARG A 499 9.76 22.82 -7.14
C ARG A 499 10.27 22.60 -5.71
N ILE A 500 11.40 21.90 -5.54
CA ILE A 500 12.01 21.64 -4.23
C ILE A 500 12.48 22.94 -3.55
N LEU A 501 13.08 23.87 -4.31
CA LEU A 501 13.44 25.18 -3.80
C LEU A 501 12.20 25.95 -3.31
N GLY A 502 11.12 25.93 -4.06
CA GLY A 502 9.87 26.54 -3.64
C GLY A 502 9.35 25.98 -2.32
N MET A 503 9.35 24.66 -2.16
CA MET A 503 8.97 24.00 -0.91
C MET A 503 9.90 24.38 0.25
N ALA A 504 11.22 24.37 0.01
CA ALA A 504 12.21 24.76 1.03
C ALA A 504 12.05 26.22 1.48
N TYR A 505 11.72 27.10 0.58
CA TYR A 505 11.45 28.51 0.91
C TYR A 505 10.12 28.69 1.64
N ILE A 506 9.09 27.87 1.36
CA ILE A 506 7.85 27.85 2.17
C ILE A 506 8.18 27.47 3.62
N ASP A 507 8.94 26.40 3.83
CA ASP A 507 9.32 25.94 5.18
C ASP A 507 10.15 27.00 5.95
N ARG A 508 10.87 27.83 5.24
CA ARG A 508 11.61 28.99 5.80
C ARG A 508 10.80 30.27 5.86
N ALA A 509 9.54 30.21 5.46
CA ALA A 509 8.64 31.35 5.41
C ALA A 509 9.08 32.51 4.47
N ASP A 510 10.00 32.28 3.54
CA ASP A 510 10.30 33.21 2.46
C ASP A 510 9.35 33.01 1.28
N LEU A 511 8.10 33.43 1.48
CA LEU A 511 7.02 33.22 0.52
C LEU A 511 7.27 33.90 -0.83
N ARG A 512 8.07 34.96 -0.86
CA ARG A 512 8.42 35.66 -2.11
C ARG A 512 9.34 34.81 -2.98
N GLN A 513 10.38 34.24 -2.41
CA GLN A 513 11.25 33.31 -3.12
C GLN A 513 10.53 31.99 -3.47
N ALA A 514 9.70 31.48 -2.57
CA ALA A 514 8.87 30.33 -2.84
C ALA A 514 7.99 30.52 -4.06
N PHE A 515 7.26 31.62 -4.12
CA PHE A 515 6.40 31.96 -5.26
C PHE A 515 7.20 32.09 -6.56
N TRP A 516 8.36 32.74 -6.53
CA TRP A 516 9.20 32.87 -7.70
C TRP A 516 9.65 31.52 -8.24
N HIS A 517 10.17 30.64 -7.37
CA HIS A 517 10.64 29.32 -7.78
C HIS A 517 9.49 28.44 -8.27
N LEU A 518 8.36 28.43 -7.58
CA LEU A 518 7.19 27.63 -8.01
C LEU A 518 6.60 28.16 -9.33
N SER A 519 6.66 29.48 -9.56
CA SER A 519 6.25 30.05 -10.85
C SER A 519 7.19 29.65 -11.99
N GLN A 520 8.52 29.57 -11.74
CA GLN A 520 9.47 29.01 -12.72
C GLN A 520 9.17 27.53 -12.99
N ALA A 521 8.93 26.74 -11.93
CA ALA A 521 8.55 25.34 -12.08
C ALA A 521 7.26 25.18 -12.90
N LEU A 522 6.26 26.05 -12.71
CA LEU A 522 5.01 26.03 -13.45
C LEU A 522 5.23 26.33 -14.94
N ALA A 523 6.01 27.34 -15.25
CA ALA A 523 6.35 27.70 -16.64
C ALA A 523 7.06 26.53 -17.36
N LEU A 524 7.98 25.84 -16.67
CA LEU A 524 8.67 24.66 -17.17
C LEU A 524 7.69 23.48 -17.33
N ALA A 525 6.79 23.24 -16.36
CA ALA A 525 5.81 22.16 -16.40
C ALA A 525 4.82 22.32 -17.54
N ASP A 526 4.37 23.54 -17.82
CA ASP A 526 3.43 23.84 -18.91
C ASP A 526 4.09 23.68 -20.30
N SER A 527 5.42 23.87 -20.40
CA SER A 527 6.18 23.62 -21.63
C SER A 527 6.45 22.13 -21.91
N GLN A 528 6.30 21.27 -20.91
CA GLN A 528 6.57 19.83 -21.00
C GLN A 528 5.28 19.02 -21.11
N SER A 529 5.38 17.80 -21.66
CA SER A 529 4.23 16.90 -21.83
C SER A 529 3.80 16.17 -20.54
N SER A 530 4.47 16.37 -19.41
CA SER A 530 4.19 15.64 -18.16
C SER A 530 2.98 16.20 -17.42
N THR A 531 1.82 15.61 -17.63
CA THR A 531 0.57 15.97 -16.94
C THR A 531 0.69 15.85 -15.43
N TYR A 532 1.42 14.81 -14.94
CA TYR A 532 1.70 14.58 -13.53
C TYR A 532 2.43 15.78 -12.87
N MET A 533 3.52 16.25 -13.49
CA MET A 533 4.30 17.38 -12.95
C MET A 533 3.51 18.69 -12.96
N ARG A 534 2.66 18.87 -13.97
CA ARG A 534 1.76 20.04 -14.06
C ARG A 534 0.78 20.12 -12.89
N ALA A 535 0.25 18.99 -12.44
CA ALA A 535 -0.60 18.95 -11.25
C ALA A 535 0.22 19.25 -9.99
N LEU A 536 1.33 18.54 -9.78
CA LEU A 536 2.15 18.63 -8.57
C LEU A 536 2.68 20.04 -8.31
N VAL A 537 3.10 20.76 -9.37
CA VAL A 537 3.58 22.14 -9.24
C VAL A 537 2.46 23.10 -8.89
N ARG A 538 1.24 22.91 -9.46
CA ARG A 538 0.06 23.74 -9.12
C ARG A 538 -0.35 23.58 -7.67
N THR A 539 -0.30 22.37 -7.13
CA THR A 539 -0.52 22.10 -5.69
C THR A 539 0.45 22.93 -4.83
N GLY A 540 1.76 22.85 -5.11
CA GLY A 540 2.76 23.64 -4.37
C GLY A 540 2.58 25.15 -4.50
N LEU A 541 2.23 25.64 -5.68
CA LEU A 541 1.99 27.05 -5.92
C LEU A 541 0.71 27.53 -5.22
N ALA A 542 -0.37 26.75 -5.25
CA ALA A 542 -1.60 27.06 -4.54
C ALA A 542 -1.35 27.17 -3.03
N HIS A 543 -0.58 26.26 -2.47
CA HIS A 543 -0.18 26.33 -1.06
C HIS A 543 0.61 27.60 -0.74
N CYS A 544 1.61 27.96 -1.56
CA CYS A 544 2.39 29.18 -1.38
C CYS A 544 1.49 30.44 -1.42
N ILE A 545 0.61 30.53 -2.42
CA ILE A 545 -0.29 31.67 -2.63
C ILE A 545 -1.30 31.79 -1.47
N SER A 546 -1.79 30.66 -0.94
CA SER A 546 -2.69 30.66 0.22
C SER A 546 -2.01 31.24 1.47
N LEU A 547 -0.73 30.89 1.70
CA LEU A 547 0.07 31.44 2.80
C LEU A 547 0.32 32.96 2.63
N MET A 548 0.33 33.46 1.39
CA MET A 548 0.38 34.90 1.08
C MET A 548 -0.97 35.60 1.25
N GLY A 549 -2.03 34.88 1.66
CA GLY A 549 -3.38 35.43 1.87
C GLY A 549 -4.24 35.51 0.60
N GLN A 550 -3.77 35.05 -0.56
CA GLN A 550 -4.51 35.09 -1.83
C GLN A 550 -5.34 33.82 -2.04
N LEU A 551 -6.33 33.61 -1.16
CA LEU A 551 -7.10 32.36 -1.10
C LEU A 551 -7.93 32.04 -2.36
N GLU A 552 -8.48 33.07 -3.02
CA GLU A 552 -9.29 32.85 -4.24
C GLU A 552 -8.46 32.31 -5.39
N GLU A 553 -7.24 32.83 -5.58
CA GLU A 553 -6.32 32.37 -6.63
C GLU A 553 -5.77 30.98 -6.27
N ALA A 554 -5.52 30.69 -4.98
CA ALA A 554 -5.17 29.35 -4.51
C ALA A 554 -6.27 28.34 -4.83
N VAL A 555 -7.53 28.65 -4.54
CA VAL A 555 -8.68 27.80 -4.86
C VAL A 555 -8.79 27.54 -6.37
N LYS A 556 -8.53 28.56 -7.21
CA LYS A 556 -8.53 28.38 -8.66
C LYS A 556 -7.47 27.40 -9.12
N LEU A 557 -6.22 27.55 -8.63
CA LEU A 557 -5.13 26.61 -8.93
C LEU A 557 -5.41 25.19 -8.45
N ASN A 558 -5.98 25.02 -7.25
CA ASN A 558 -6.38 23.71 -6.76
C ASN A 558 -7.47 23.08 -7.64
N ARG A 559 -8.47 23.83 -8.10
CA ARG A 559 -9.48 23.31 -9.03
C ARG A 559 -8.85 22.86 -10.36
N GLU A 560 -7.88 23.61 -10.89
CA GLU A 560 -7.12 23.20 -12.07
C GLU A 560 -6.32 21.90 -11.79
N ALA A 561 -5.66 21.81 -10.65
CA ALA A 561 -4.91 20.62 -10.24
C ALA A 561 -5.83 19.40 -10.05
N VAL A 562 -7.00 19.55 -9.42
CA VAL A 562 -8.03 18.49 -9.31
C VAL A 562 -8.44 17.97 -10.69
N ALA A 563 -8.68 18.86 -11.65
CA ALA A 563 -9.03 18.47 -13.01
C ALA A 563 -7.90 17.66 -13.68
N ILE A 564 -6.66 18.05 -13.46
CA ILE A 564 -5.48 17.35 -14.00
C ILE A 564 -5.30 15.98 -13.30
N TRP A 565 -5.43 15.91 -11.97
CA TRP A 565 -5.32 14.64 -11.25
C TRP A 565 -6.37 13.62 -11.69
N ARG A 566 -7.59 14.08 -11.97
CA ARG A 566 -8.65 13.23 -12.56
C ARG A 566 -8.27 12.69 -13.96
N GLN A 567 -7.57 13.47 -14.78
CA GLN A 567 -7.06 13.03 -16.08
C GLN A 567 -5.89 12.04 -15.96
N VAL A 568 -5.02 12.25 -14.97
CA VAL A 568 -3.89 11.35 -14.67
C VAL A 568 -4.39 10.01 -14.16
N GLY A 569 -5.57 9.97 -13.51
CA GLY A 569 -6.13 8.76 -12.90
C GLY A 569 -5.41 8.38 -11.61
N SER A 570 -4.76 9.34 -10.92
CA SER A 570 -4.09 9.11 -9.63
C SER A 570 -5.03 9.46 -8.50
N ASP A 571 -5.68 8.49 -7.91
CA ASP A 571 -6.56 8.69 -6.75
C ASP A 571 -5.79 9.23 -5.53
N ALA A 572 -4.50 8.88 -5.40
CA ALA A 572 -3.62 9.40 -4.36
C ALA A 572 -3.40 10.92 -4.51
N GLY A 573 -2.99 11.36 -5.70
CA GLY A 573 -2.81 12.79 -5.97
C GLY A 573 -4.12 13.58 -5.89
N LEU A 574 -5.22 12.95 -6.33
CA LEU A 574 -6.54 13.54 -6.25
C LEU A 574 -7.02 13.71 -4.80
N ALA A 575 -6.76 12.73 -3.93
CA ALA A 575 -7.14 12.79 -2.52
C ALA A 575 -6.42 13.94 -1.79
N ASP A 576 -5.11 14.06 -1.99
CA ASP A 576 -4.31 15.15 -1.41
C ASP A 576 -4.82 16.51 -1.90
N GLU A 577 -5.04 16.66 -3.20
CA GLU A 577 -5.49 17.92 -3.81
C GLU A 577 -6.90 18.32 -3.41
N LEU A 578 -7.84 17.37 -3.32
CA LEU A 578 -9.20 17.62 -2.82
C LEU A 578 -9.21 18.07 -1.37
N ASN A 579 -8.29 17.54 -0.57
CA ASN A 579 -8.11 17.96 0.80
C ASN A 579 -7.62 19.40 0.89
N ASP A 580 -6.62 19.79 0.11
CA ASP A 580 -6.10 21.16 0.06
C ASP A 580 -7.16 22.14 -0.46
N LEU A 581 -7.88 21.76 -1.51
CA LEU A 581 -9.01 22.54 -2.03
C LEU A 581 -10.09 22.72 -0.94
N GLY A 582 -10.46 21.64 -0.24
CA GLY A 582 -11.44 21.67 0.84
C GLY A 582 -11.04 22.57 1.99
N PHE A 583 -9.76 22.57 2.38
CA PHE A 583 -9.20 23.44 3.39
C PHE A 583 -9.24 24.92 2.98
N HIS A 584 -8.83 25.27 1.76
CA HIS A 584 -8.87 26.67 1.27
C HIS A 584 -10.33 27.16 1.12
N LEU A 585 -11.25 26.33 0.65
CA LEU A 585 -12.67 26.66 0.60
C LEU A 585 -13.27 26.90 1.99
N LEU A 586 -12.85 26.12 3.00
CA LEU A 586 -13.23 26.34 4.39
C LEU A 586 -12.75 27.71 4.87
N ALA A 587 -11.52 28.10 4.54
CA ALA A 587 -10.97 29.41 4.88
C ALA A 587 -11.73 30.58 4.23
N LEU A 588 -12.37 30.36 3.07
CA LEU A 588 -13.27 31.33 2.43
C LEU A 588 -14.71 31.29 3.00
N GLY A 589 -15.07 30.25 3.75
CA GLY A 589 -16.42 30.02 4.26
C GLY A 589 -17.36 29.35 3.25
N GLU A 590 -16.81 28.73 2.19
CA GLU A 590 -17.54 27.98 1.15
C GLU A 590 -17.83 26.55 1.61
N TYR A 591 -18.66 26.40 2.65
CA TYR A 591 -18.87 25.15 3.37
C TYR A 591 -19.40 23.99 2.53
N ASP A 592 -20.28 24.27 1.54
CA ASP A 592 -20.89 23.22 0.70
C ASP A 592 -19.86 22.52 -0.18
N GLU A 593 -19.00 23.28 -0.83
CA GLU A 593 -17.95 22.72 -1.70
C GLU A 593 -16.82 22.13 -0.86
N SER A 594 -16.43 22.79 0.22
CA SER A 594 -15.44 22.30 1.17
C SER A 594 -15.82 20.90 1.70
N LEU A 595 -17.06 20.75 2.20
CA LEU A 595 -17.55 19.46 2.73
C LEU A 595 -17.48 18.36 1.66
N ARG A 596 -17.92 18.67 0.43
CA ARG A 596 -17.86 17.69 -0.68
C ARG A 596 -16.42 17.27 -1.00
N CYS A 597 -15.50 18.22 -1.09
CA CYS A 597 -14.10 17.94 -1.36
C CYS A 597 -13.47 17.11 -0.25
N LEU A 598 -13.68 17.48 1.01
CA LEU A 598 -13.12 16.75 2.15
C LEU A 598 -13.72 15.34 2.31
N GLN A 599 -15.00 15.16 2.02
CA GLN A 599 -15.62 13.84 2.03
C GLN A 599 -15.11 12.95 0.88
N GLU A 600 -14.95 13.50 -0.33
CA GLU A 600 -14.37 12.80 -1.47
C GLU A 600 -12.90 12.43 -1.17
N ALA A 601 -12.11 13.37 -0.60
CA ALA A 601 -10.74 13.13 -0.16
C ALA A 601 -10.66 12.00 0.88
N LEU A 602 -11.53 12.03 1.90
CA LEU A 602 -11.61 10.99 2.92
C LEU A 602 -11.98 9.63 2.32
N ALA A 603 -12.94 9.59 1.40
CA ALA A 603 -13.37 8.36 0.75
C ALA A 603 -12.23 7.76 -0.09
N LEU A 604 -11.55 8.58 -0.91
CA LEU A 604 -10.41 8.16 -1.72
C LEU A 604 -9.23 7.70 -0.84
N SER A 605 -8.91 8.46 0.21
CA SER A 605 -7.81 8.10 1.13
C SER A 605 -8.07 6.77 1.83
N ARG A 606 -9.32 6.50 2.23
CA ARG A 606 -9.73 5.20 2.80
C ARG A 606 -9.71 4.08 1.77
N GLN A 607 -10.12 4.36 0.56
CA GLN A 607 -10.11 3.39 -0.54
C GLN A 607 -8.69 3.00 -0.94
N THR A 608 -7.77 3.96 -0.95
CA THR A 608 -6.37 3.76 -1.37
C THR A 608 -5.43 3.36 -0.23
N GLY A 609 -5.89 3.43 1.03
CA GLY A 609 -5.06 3.15 2.21
C GLY A 609 -4.06 4.26 2.56
N LEU A 610 -4.26 5.46 2.05
CA LEU A 610 -3.40 6.64 2.31
C LEU A 610 -3.65 7.19 3.70
N ARG A 611 -3.03 6.60 4.71
CA ARG A 611 -3.24 6.94 6.12
C ARG A 611 -2.94 8.40 6.44
N GLN A 612 -1.93 8.99 5.81
CA GLN A 612 -1.58 10.39 6.02
C GLN A 612 -2.68 11.30 5.48
N ALA A 613 -3.14 11.12 4.24
CA ALA A 613 -4.22 11.89 3.64
C ALA A 613 -5.56 11.68 4.39
N GLU A 614 -5.84 10.45 4.84
CA GLU A 614 -7.01 10.16 5.69
C GLU A 614 -6.96 10.96 6.99
N ALA A 615 -5.80 11.01 7.67
CA ALA A 615 -5.65 11.77 8.91
C ALA A 615 -5.88 13.27 8.69
N VAL A 616 -5.32 13.85 7.62
CA VAL A 616 -5.51 15.28 7.29
C VAL A 616 -6.97 15.58 6.97
N ALA A 617 -7.62 14.75 6.13
CA ALA A 617 -9.02 14.94 5.78
C ALA A 617 -9.96 14.86 7.02
N LEU A 618 -9.67 13.95 7.96
CA LEU A 618 -10.40 13.86 9.22
C LEU A 618 -10.22 15.12 10.09
N VAL A 619 -8.99 15.67 10.18
CA VAL A 619 -8.75 16.90 10.94
C VAL A 619 -9.49 18.07 10.29
N ASN A 620 -9.43 18.23 8.98
CA ASN A 620 -10.11 19.31 8.26
C ASN A 620 -11.64 19.20 8.32
N LEU A 621 -12.21 17.98 8.30
CA LEU A 621 -13.64 17.77 8.58
C LEU A 621 -13.99 18.13 10.02
N GLY A 622 -13.10 17.87 10.96
CA GLY A 622 -13.24 18.31 12.35
C GLY A 622 -13.26 19.84 12.49
N GLU A 623 -12.37 20.55 11.79
CA GLU A 623 -12.37 22.03 11.76
C GLU A 623 -13.65 22.58 11.11
N LEU A 624 -14.09 22.02 9.98
CA LEU A 624 -15.33 22.41 9.32
C LEU A 624 -16.55 22.24 10.24
N THR A 625 -16.67 21.08 10.88
CA THR A 625 -17.80 20.80 11.78
C THR A 625 -17.75 21.64 13.05
N ARG A 626 -16.55 21.98 13.56
CA ARG A 626 -16.38 22.96 14.65
C ARG A 626 -16.90 24.33 14.24
N ASP A 627 -16.54 24.83 13.07
CA ASP A 627 -16.97 26.14 12.56
C ASP A 627 -18.50 26.19 12.39
N LEU A 628 -19.12 25.08 12.02
CA LEU A 628 -20.58 24.91 11.99
C LEU A 628 -21.21 24.70 13.38
N ASN A 629 -20.41 24.71 14.45
CA ASN A 629 -20.83 24.45 15.83
C ASN A 629 -21.43 23.05 16.04
N LEU A 630 -21.06 22.07 15.25
CA LEU A 630 -21.38 20.63 15.40
C LEU A 630 -20.30 19.94 16.24
N LEU A 631 -20.17 20.33 17.51
CA LEU A 631 -19.00 20.04 18.35
C LEU A 631 -18.79 18.54 18.65
N ASP A 632 -19.86 17.75 18.74
CA ASP A 632 -19.75 16.31 18.95
C ASP A 632 -19.16 15.61 17.70
N GLN A 633 -19.64 15.99 16.51
CA GLN A 633 -19.08 15.44 15.25
C GLN A 633 -17.64 15.91 15.04
N ALA A 634 -17.33 17.15 15.42
CA ALA A 634 -15.96 17.66 15.35
C ALA A 634 -15.01 16.83 16.23
N ALA A 635 -15.45 16.52 17.46
CA ALA A 635 -14.68 15.69 18.38
C ALA A 635 -14.44 14.29 17.80
N ASP A 636 -15.47 13.66 17.24
CA ASP A 636 -15.38 12.32 16.64
C ASP A 636 -14.39 12.27 15.46
N TYR A 637 -14.44 13.26 14.57
CA TYR A 637 -13.48 13.35 13.45
C TYR A 637 -12.05 13.56 13.94
N LEU A 638 -11.85 14.46 14.90
CA LEU A 638 -10.53 14.78 15.42
C LEU A 638 -9.93 13.65 16.25
N GLU A 639 -10.73 12.88 16.99
CA GLU A 639 -10.26 11.68 17.69
C GLU A 639 -9.74 10.63 16.70
N GLN A 640 -10.50 10.35 15.62
CA GLN A 640 -10.06 9.44 14.57
C GLN A 640 -8.78 9.95 13.87
N GLY A 641 -8.73 11.24 13.51
CA GLY A 641 -7.57 11.85 12.87
C GLY A 641 -6.33 11.81 13.75
N HIS A 642 -6.47 12.13 15.04
CA HIS A 642 -5.38 12.07 16.02
C HIS A 642 -4.85 10.65 16.25
N ALA A 643 -5.74 9.67 16.43
CA ALA A 643 -5.36 8.28 16.58
C ALA A 643 -4.56 7.77 15.35
N LEU A 644 -5.00 8.17 14.16
CA LEU A 644 -4.33 7.81 12.93
C LEU A 644 -2.97 8.50 12.79
N ALA A 645 -2.86 9.81 13.09
CA ALA A 645 -1.62 10.57 13.09
C ALA A 645 -0.55 9.93 14.00
N ARG A 646 -0.96 9.47 15.18
CA ARG A 646 -0.08 8.74 16.10
C ARG A 646 0.34 7.38 15.56
N SER A 647 -0.57 6.65 14.92
CA SER A 647 -0.28 5.31 14.39
C SER A 647 0.77 5.34 13.27
N ILE A 648 0.85 6.44 12.52
CA ILE A 648 1.84 6.66 11.45
C ILE A 648 3.09 7.42 11.95
N ALA A 649 3.19 7.66 13.27
CA ALA A 649 4.29 8.41 13.91
C ALA A 649 4.58 9.78 13.26
N SER A 650 3.53 10.49 12.77
CA SER A 650 3.65 11.82 12.20
C SER A 650 3.54 12.88 13.30
N ALA A 651 4.69 13.43 13.70
CA ALA A 651 4.72 14.48 14.73
C ALA A 651 3.98 15.75 14.27
N PHE A 652 4.09 16.11 12.98
CA PHE A 652 3.35 17.23 12.37
C PHE A 652 1.84 17.06 12.50
N LEU A 653 1.28 15.93 12.04
CA LEU A 653 -0.17 15.69 12.10
C LEU A 653 -0.67 15.49 13.52
N THR A 654 0.16 14.94 14.41
CA THR A 654 -0.16 14.83 15.84
C THR A 654 -0.32 16.22 16.46
N ALA A 655 0.59 17.15 16.19
CA ALA A 655 0.49 18.53 16.66
C ALA A 655 -0.71 19.26 16.08
N TYR A 656 -0.96 19.11 14.77
CA TYR A 656 -2.11 19.72 14.09
C TYR A 656 -3.44 19.23 14.65
N SER A 657 -3.59 17.92 14.83
CA SER A 657 -4.81 17.33 15.42
C SER A 657 -5.04 17.76 16.89
N LEU A 658 -3.97 17.88 17.67
CA LEU A 658 -4.04 18.33 19.07
C LEU A 658 -4.50 19.80 19.17
N GLU A 659 -3.99 20.69 18.33
CA GLU A 659 -4.45 22.09 18.28
C GLU A 659 -5.93 22.17 17.93
N ALA A 660 -6.36 21.45 16.89
CA ALA A 660 -7.75 21.40 16.48
C ALA A 660 -8.67 20.83 17.58
N GLN A 661 -8.26 19.74 18.27
CA GLN A 661 -8.96 19.21 19.45
C GLN A 661 -9.06 20.24 20.57
N GLY A 662 -7.97 20.96 20.87
CA GLY A 662 -7.95 22.00 21.88
C GLY A 662 -8.95 23.11 21.58
N LEU A 663 -9.11 23.52 20.32
CA LEU A 663 -10.10 24.51 19.92
C LEU A 663 -11.54 23.99 20.00
N VAL A 664 -11.76 22.68 19.78
CA VAL A 664 -13.07 22.06 20.03
C VAL A 664 -13.37 22.01 21.54
N PHE A 665 -12.42 21.60 22.39
CA PHE A 665 -12.58 21.62 23.85
C PHE A 665 -12.88 23.04 24.36
N ARG A 666 -12.19 24.04 23.81
CA ARG A 666 -12.48 25.45 24.07
C ARG A 666 -13.94 25.79 23.75
N ALA A 667 -14.43 25.43 22.58
CA ALA A 667 -15.79 25.68 22.14
C ALA A 667 -16.83 24.96 23.01
N GLN A 668 -16.53 23.79 23.55
CA GLN A 668 -17.33 23.02 24.51
C GLN A 668 -17.26 23.56 25.94
N GLY A 669 -16.37 24.53 26.23
CA GLY A 669 -16.16 25.07 27.59
C GLY A 669 -15.25 24.20 28.47
N ARG A 670 -14.57 23.18 27.92
CA ARG A 670 -13.64 22.25 28.57
C ARG A 670 -12.23 22.89 28.64
N ARG A 671 -12.11 23.99 29.37
CA ARG A 671 -10.95 24.89 29.36
C ARG A 671 -9.62 24.21 29.73
N ALA A 672 -9.61 23.38 30.77
CA ALA A 672 -8.39 22.68 31.21
C ALA A 672 -7.85 21.71 30.15
N GLU A 673 -8.73 20.98 29.51
CA GLU A 673 -8.38 20.03 28.45
C GLU A 673 -7.91 20.77 27.20
N ALA A 674 -8.52 21.94 26.91
CA ALA A 674 -8.09 22.80 25.81
C ALA A 674 -6.64 23.28 25.99
N VAL A 675 -6.30 23.77 27.20
CA VAL A 675 -4.92 24.18 27.53
C VAL A 675 -3.95 23.02 27.37
N THR A 676 -4.29 21.85 27.91
CA THR A 676 -3.42 20.66 27.83
C THR A 676 -3.16 20.25 26.39
N ALA A 677 -4.20 20.19 25.54
CA ALA A 677 -4.08 19.77 24.15
C ALA A 677 -3.25 20.77 23.31
N VAL A 678 -3.51 22.08 23.44
CA VAL A 678 -2.75 23.09 22.69
C VAL A 678 -1.32 23.25 23.20
N GLN A 679 -1.07 23.07 24.48
CA GLN A 679 0.28 23.06 25.04
C GLN A 679 1.10 21.91 24.45
N ALA A 680 0.53 20.70 24.39
CA ALA A 680 1.19 19.53 23.78
C ALA A 680 1.47 19.76 22.28
N ALA A 681 0.54 20.40 21.55
CA ALA A 681 0.75 20.78 20.16
C ALA A 681 1.93 21.74 20.00
N LEU A 682 2.02 22.75 20.86
CA LEU A 682 3.12 23.73 20.85
C LEU A 682 4.49 23.07 21.16
N GLU A 683 4.54 22.17 22.11
CA GLU A 683 5.77 21.42 22.44
C GLU A 683 6.27 20.60 21.25
N LEU A 684 5.38 19.92 20.55
CA LEU A 684 5.73 19.18 19.33
C LEU A 684 6.21 20.10 18.20
N ALA A 685 5.55 21.24 17.98
CA ALA A 685 5.96 22.20 16.95
C ALA A 685 7.34 22.81 17.23
N THR A 686 7.60 23.15 18.50
CA THR A 686 8.89 23.67 18.94
C THR A 686 10.01 22.63 18.78
N ALA A 687 9.75 21.38 19.12
CA ALA A 687 10.69 20.28 18.93
C ALA A 687 11.02 20.01 17.44
N GLN A 688 10.10 20.35 16.53
CA GLN A 688 10.29 20.26 15.08
C GLN A 688 10.95 21.50 14.46
N ASN A 689 11.26 22.54 15.26
CA ASN A 689 11.77 23.84 14.79
C ASN A 689 10.88 24.49 13.71
N SER A 690 9.54 24.28 13.79
CA SER A 690 8.58 24.90 12.88
C SER A 690 8.12 26.23 13.46
N ASP A 691 8.73 27.35 13.00
CA ASP A 691 8.36 28.68 13.46
C ASP A 691 6.90 29.03 13.13
N TYR A 692 6.43 28.61 11.95
CA TYR A 692 5.04 28.81 11.53
C TYR A 692 4.03 28.13 12.48
N GLN A 693 4.22 26.84 12.77
CA GLN A 693 3.34 26.12 13.70
C GLN A 693 3.51 26.63 15.14
N THR A 694 4.73 26.96 15.54
CA THR A 694 5.01 27.51 16.87
C THR A 694 4.24 28.83 17.06
N GLY A 695 4.27 29.74 16.11
CA GLY A 695 3.50 30.99 16.15
C GLY A 695 1.99 30.75 16.22
N ARG A 696 1.48 29.87 15.33
CA ARG A 696 0.07 29.50 15.25
C ARG A 696 -0.45 28.90 16.56
N TYR A 697 0.25 27.86 17.09
CA TYR A 697 -0.20 27.17 18.30
C TYR A 697 -0.01 27.98 19.58
N ARG A 698 1.02 28.83 19.61
CA ARG A 698 1.22 29.78 20.70
C ARG A 698 0.09 30.82 20.76
N ALA A 699 -0.39 31.32 19.64
CA ALA A 699 -1.56 32.22 19.60
C ALA A 699 -2.83 31.52 20.13
N SER A 700 -3.06 30.25 19.72
CA SER A 700 -4.18 29.45 20.23
C SER A 700 -4.06 29.20 21.71
N LEU A 701 -2.86 28.89 22.23
CA LEU A 701 -2.58 28.67 23.64
C LEU A 701 -2.84 29.93 24.47
N GLY A 702 -2.39 31.07 23.99
CA GLY A 702 -2.58 32.35 24.64
C GLY A 702 -4.06 32.68 24.86
N LEU A 703 -4.89 32.54 23.82
CA LEU A 703 -6.33 32.76 23.94
C LEU A 703 -6.98 31.78 24.96
N VAL A 704 -6.65 30.50 24.89
CA VAL A 704 -7.23 29.48 25.79
C VAL A 704 -6.77 29.71 27.25
N ARG A 705 -5.54 30.16 27.49
CA ARG A 705 -5.01 30.50 28.82
C ARG A 705 -5.75 31.69 29.44
N VAL A 706 -5.99 32.75 28.66
CA VAL A 706 -6.78 33.91 29.14
C VAL A 706 -8.21 33.45 29.53
N GLU A 707 -8.87 32.69 28.68
CA GLU A 707 -10.21 32.14 28.94
C GLU A 707 -10.23 31.18 30.14
N SER A 708 -9.08 30.57 30.47
CA SER A 708 -8.91 29.70 31.65
C SER A 708 -8.56 30.44 32.94
N GLY A 709 -8.37 31.78 32.87
CA GLY A 709 -8.05 32.64 33.99
C GLY A 709 -6.56 32.90 34.24
N THR A 710 -5.66 32.40 33.39
CA THR A 710 -4.21 32.68 33.43
C THR A 710 -3.87 33.84 32.46
N VAL A 711 -4.36 35.04 32.81
CA VAL A 711 -4.38 36.19 31.90
C VAL A 711 -2.98 36.63 31.47
N ASP A 712 -2.07 36.86 32.42
CA ASP A 712 -0.74 37.38 32.12
C ASP A 712 0.06 36.43 31.21
N ALA A 713 0.11 35.16 31.56
CA ALA A 713 0.81 34.16 30.74
C ALA A 713 0.16 33.97 29.35
N GLY A 714 -1.16 34.13 29.26
CA GLY A 714 -1.86 34.07 27.98
C GLY A 714 -1.58 35.29 27.09
N MET A 715 -1.46 36.47 27.67
CA MET A 715 -1.11 37.69 26.94
C MET A 715 0.36 37.68 26.46
N ASP A 716 1.28 37.19 27.30
CA ASP A 716 2.68 36.99 26.91
C ASP A 716 2.80 36.05 25.72
N ASP A 717 2.03 34.93 25.71
CA ASP A 717 2.00 34.00 24.57
C ASP A 717 1.46 34.67 23.30
N LEU A 718 0.41 35.48 23.40
CA LEU A 718 -0.18 36.19 22.25
C LEU A 718 0.81 37.23 21.68
N ASP A 719 1.45 38.02 22.53
CA ASP A 719 2.41 39.03 22.09
C ASP A 719 3.65 38.36 21.42
N ALA A 720 4.14 37.27 21.99
CA ALA A 720 5.23 36.48 21.41
C ALA A 720 4.83 35.84 20.07
N ALA A 721 3.58 35.34 19.95
CA ALA A 721 3.07 34.77 18.71
C ALA A 721 2.94 35.85 17.61
N ILE A 722 2.40 37.04 17.94
CA ILE A 722 2.27 38.16 17.00
C ILE A 722 3.65 38.56 16.46
N ALA A 723 4.64 38.76 17.32
CA ALA A 723 6.00 39.12 16.92
C ALA A 723 6.64 38.07 16.02
N LEU A 724 6.45 36.79 16.33
CA LEU A 724 6.98 35.70 15.52
C LEU A 724 6.30 35.64 14.14
N LEU A 725 4.98 35.69 14.08
CA LEU A 725 4.19 35.62 12.84
C LEU A 725 4.38 36.84 11.93
N GLU A 726 4.64 38.01 12.51
CA GLU A 726 5.03 39.22 11.76
C GLU A 726 6.41 39.00 11.09
N THR A 727 7.38 38.47 11.84
CA THR A 727 8.72 38.14 11.32
C THR A 727 8.67 37.13 10.18
N ILE A 728 7.81 36.12 10.28
CA ILE A 728 7.59 35.09 9.26
C ILE A 728 6.92 35.70 8.01
N GLY A 729 6.12 36.74 8.16
CA GLY A 729 5.39 37.37 7.05
C GLY A 729 4.20 36.55 6.58
N SER A 730 3.48 35.90 7.51
CA SER A 730 2.22 35.19 7.26
C SER A 730 1.01 36.05 7.65
N PRO A 731 0.39 36.79 6.72
CA PRO A 731 -0.66 37.75 7.05
C PRO A 731 -1.87 37.11 7.73
N ALA A 732 -2.32 35.99 7.20
CA ALA A 732 -3.52 35.32 7.71
C ALA A 732 -3.36 34.86 9.19
N GLU A 733 -2.24 34.23 9.55
CA GLU A 733 -1.98 33.81 10.91
C GLU A 733 -1.64 34.98 11.83
N HIS A 734 -1.00 36.03 11.32
CA HIS A 734 -0.77 37.29 12.05
C HIS A 734 -2.12 37.96 12.40
N HIS A 735 -3.04 38.12 11.44
CA HIS A 735 -4.39 38.64 11.69
C HIS A 735 -5.18 37.76 12.68
N ARG A 736 -5.01 36.42 12.62
CA ARG A 736 -5.60 35.50 13.58
C ARG A 736 -5.08 35.73 15.01
N ALA A 737 -3.80 35.93 15.16
CA ALA A 737 -3.18 36.21 16.47
C ALA A 737 -3.64 37.57 17.03
N LEU A 738 -3.75 38.58 16.18
CA LEU A 738 -4.29 39.90 16.55
C LEU A 738 -5.76 39.80 16.98
N LEU A 739 -6.58 39.02 16.26
CA LEU A 739 -7.97 38.79 16.65
C LEU A 739 -8.06 38.04 17.99
N PHE A 740 -7.22 37.04 18.19
CA PHE A 740 -7.17 36.29 19.45
C PHE A 740 -6.77 37.22 20.61
N ARG A 741 -5.80 38.12 20.40
CA ARG A 741 -5.40 39.12 21.38
C ARG A 741 -6.55 40.07 21.72
N ALA A 742 -7.28 40.59 20.73
CA ALA A 742 -8.43 41.42 20.94
C ALA A 742 -9.55 40.67 21.70
N CYS A 743 -9.82 39.41 21.37
CA CYS A 743 -10.78 38.56 22.12
C CYS A 743 -10.29 38.34 23.56
N ALA A 744 -9.01 38.07 23.78
CA ALA A 744 -8.43 37.87 25.11
C ALA A 744 -8.51 39.14 25.97
N LEU A 745 -8.24 40.31 25.45
CA LEU A 745 -8.43 41.59 26.14
C LEU A 745 -9.90 41.81 26.53
N PHE A 746 -10.82 41.47 25.65
CA PHE A 746 -12.26 41.58 25.90
C PHE A 746 -12.70 40.65 27.02
N GLU A 747 -12.24 39.42 27.03
CA GLU A 747 -12.52 38.41 28.08
C GLU A 747 -11.90 38.80 29.44
N ALA A 748 -10.71 39.41 29.41
CA ALA A 748 -10.04 39.95 30.60
C ALA A 748 -10.67 41.23 31.13
N GLY A 749 -11.72 41.76 30.49
CA GLY A 749 -12.45 42.97 30.92
C GLY A 749 -11.78 44.28 30.48
N VAL A 750 -10.70 44.27 29.71
CA VAL A 750 -10.02 45.47 29.18
C VAL A 750 -10.74 45.93 27.90
N THR A 751 -12.01 46.30 28.02
CA THR A 751 -12.94 46.50 26.91
C THR A 751 -12.47 47.62 25.95
N SER A 752 -11.92 48.72 26.45
CA SER A 752 -11.51 49.85 25.58
C SER A 752 -10.41 49.42 24.59
N GLU A 753 -9.35 48.82 25.11
CA GLU A 753 -8.23 48.33 24.28
C GLU A 753 -8.66 47.22 23.31
N ALA A 754 -9.58 46.34 23.76
CA ALA A 754 -10.13 45.28 22.91
C ALA A 754 -10.91 45.86 21.72
N LEU A 755 -11.72 46.92 21.94
CA LEU A 755 -12.47 47.59 20.86
C LEU A 755 -11.56 48.35 19.90
N ASP A 756 -10.51 48.99 20.42
CA ASP A 756 -9.49 49.67 19.56
C ASP A 756 -8.73 48.63 18.72
N ALA A 757 -8.24 47.55 19.35
CA ALA A 757 -7.53 46.48 18.66
C ALA A 757 -8.34 45.81 17.54
N VAL A 758 -9.62 45.51 17.79
CA VAL A 758 -10.49 44.90 16.74
C VAL A 758 -10.84 45.93 15.67
N GLY A 759 -10.92 47.24 16.03
CA GLY A 759 -11.12 48.34 15.07
C GLY A 759 -9.95 48.44 14.09
N ASP A 760 -8.74 48.41 14.62
CA ASP A 760 -7.53 48.47 13.82
C ASP A 760 -7.37 47.26 12.93
N LEU A 761 -7.70 46.05 13.45
CA LEU A 761 -7.71 44.84 12.62
C LEU A 761 -8.71 44.96 11.47
N LEU A 762 -9.95 45.44 11.72
CA LEU A 762 -10.98 45.60 10.68
C LEU A 762 -10.62 46.62 9.59
N ASP A 763 -9.70 47.52 9.87
CA ASP A 763 -9.18 48.46 8.84
C ASP A 763 -8.10 47.83 7.95
N ASN A 764 -7.46 46.78 8.41
CA ASN A 764 -6.33 46.15 7.74
C ASN A 764 -6.66 44.80 7.07
N VAL A 765 -7.79 44.17 7.40
CA VAL A 765 -8.22 42.88 6.80
C VAL A 765 -9.14 43.10 5.60
N ASP A 766 -9.01 42.24 4.61
CA ASP A 766 -9.99 42.17 3.53
C ASP A 766 -11.20 41.33 3.97
N ILE A 767 -12.32 42.00 4.18
CA ILE A 767 -13.54 41.33 4.69
C ILE A 767 -14.16 40.37 3.69
N GLU A 768 -13.89 40.45 2.41
CA GLU A 768 -14.43 39.53 1.42
C GLU A 768 -13.78 38.14 1.60
N THR A 769 -12.48 38.12 1.81
CA THR A 769 -11.68 36.87 1.92
C THR A 769 -11.41 36.43 3.36
N GLU A 770 -11.29 37.39 4.32
CA GLU A 770 -10.89 37.07 5.70
C GLU A 770 -12.02 37.11 6.74
N ALA A 771 -13.27 37.37 6.34
CA ALA A 771 -14.40 37.35 7.30
C ALA A 771 -14.57 35.98 8.01
N GLN A 772 -14.13 34.90 7.38
CA GLN A 772 -14.19 33.55 7.95
C GLN A 772 -13.30 33.41 9.20
N LEU A 773 -12.20 34.14 9.29
CA LEU A 773 -11.32 34.20 10.46
C LEU A 773 -12.11 34.53 11.75
N PHE A 774 -13.03 35.47 11.68
CA PHE A 774 -13.87 35.86 12.82
C PHE A 774 -14.88 34.75 13.14
N VAL A 775 -15.45 34.11 12.13
CA VAL A 775 -16.44 33.03 12.29
C VAL A 775 -15.79 31.82 12.95
N SER A 776 -14.61 31.41 12.49
CA SER A 776 -13.84 30.28 13.05
C SER A 776 -13.36 30.53 14.48
N THR A 777 -13.18 31.81 14.88
CA THR A 777 -12.87 32.17 16.28
C THR A 777 -14.08 31.98 17.19
N GLY A 778 -15.30 32.01 16.63
CA GLY A 778 -16.52 31.59 17.28
C GLY A 778 -17.12 32.62 18.24
N ARG A 779 -17.56 32.15 19.42
CA ARG A 779 -18.34 32.97 20.38
C ARG A 779 -17.60 34.20 20.87
N ALA A 780 -16.28 34.12 21.11
CA ALA A 780 -15.47 35.23 21.58
C ALA A 780 -15.46 36.41 20.58
N ALA A 781 -15.18 36.12 19.29
CA ALA A 781 -15.21 37.11 18.24
C ALA A 781 -16.65 37.70 18.05
N LYS A 782 -17.67 36.84 18.09
CA LYS A 782 -19.07 37.30 17.99
C LYS A 782 -19.43 38.26 19.12
N ALA A 783 -19.04 37.99 20.38
CA ALA A 783 -19.28 38.87 21.53
C ALA A 783 -18.55 40.21 21.38
N LEU A 784 -17.27 40.18 21.04
CA LEU A 784 -16.44 41.36 20.79
C LEU A 784 -17.00 42.25 19.67
N LEU A 785 -17.34 41.66 18.51
CA LEU A 785 -17.95 42.36 17.39
C LEU A 785 -19.34 42.96 17.73
N THR A 786 -20.12 42.27 18.59
CA THR A 786 -21.42 42.76 19.05
C THR A 786 -21.24 43.98 19.96
N ALA A 787 -20.20 44.00 20.78
CA ALA A 787 -19.83 45.18 21.59
C ALA A 787 -19.31 46.31 20.70
N ALA A 788 -18.36 46.03 19.78
CA ALA A 788 -17.78 47.00 18.88
C ALA A 788 -18.82 47.70 17.98
N ARG A 789 -19.89 46.97 17.57
CA ARG A 789 -20.96 47.51 16.74
C ARG A 789 -21.64 48.77 17.34
N LYS A 790 -21.62 48.93 18.67
CA LYS A 790 -22.28 50.04 19.35
C LYS A 790 -21.57 51.39 19.18
N SER A 791 -20.24 51.36 18.99
CA SER A 791 -19.39 52.54 18.84
C SER A 791 -18.79 52.69 17.44
N ALA A 792 -18.93 51.66 16.58
CA ALA A 792 -18.35 51.71 15.22
C ALA A 792 -19.20 52.54 14.27
N GLU A 793 -18.50 53.26 13.37
CA GLU A 793 -19.10 54.08 12.32
C GLU A 793 -18.47 53.76 10.95
N GLY A 794 -19.06 54.23 9.86
CA GLY A 794 -18.51 54.15 8.51
C GLY A 794 -18.24 52.70 8.04
N ALA A 795 -17.05 52.50 7.48
CA ALA A 795 -16.61 51.22 6.94
C ALA A 795 -16.53 50.13 8.01
N ARG A 796 -16.01 50.44 9.20
CA ARG A 796 -15.92 49.47 10.33
C ARG A 796 -17.29 48.90 10.69
N LEU A 797 -18.33 49.73 10.75
CA LEU A 797 -19.71 49.31 11.04
C LEU A 797 -20.25 48.38 9.93
N GLN A 798 -19.90 48.66 8.67
CA GLN A 798 -20.30 47.82 7.54
C GLN A 798 -19.60 46.45 7.62
N HIS A 799 -18.30 46.45 7.89
CA HIS A 799 -17.51 45.22 8.08
C HIS A 799 -18.10 44.35 9.20
N ILE A 800 -18.32 44.93 10.38
CA ILE A 800 -18.94 44.24 11.51
C ILE A 800 -20.29 43.62 11.14
N ARG A 801 -21.14 44.37 10.43
CA ARG A 801 -22.45 43.85 9.98
C ARG A 801 -22.32 42.69 9.01
N THR A 802 -21.36 42.75 8.11
CA THR A 802 -21.11 41.68 7.15
C THR A 802 -20.66 40.42 7.86
N ILE A 803 -19.69 40.50 8.79
CA ILE A 803 -19.23 39.34 9.57
C ILE A 803 -20.36 38.78 10.45
N LEU A 804 -21.11 39.62 11.16
CA LEU A 804 -22.22 39.16 12.02
C LEU A 804 -23.33 38.47 11.21
N ARG A 805 -23.56 38.86 9.94
CA ARG A 805 -24.50 38.16 9.04
C ARG A 805 -24.00 36.75 8.71
N ARG A 806 -22.69 36.53 8.54
CA ARG A 806 -22.13 35.18 8.33
C ARG A 806 -22.43 34.29 9.54
N PHE A 807 -22.27 34.78 10.77
CA PHE A 807 -22.65 34.01 11.98
C PHE A 807 -24.13 33.62 12.00
N THR A 808 -25.03 34.55 11.61
CA THR A 808 -26.47 34.23 11.57
C THR A 808 -26.84 33.33 10.39
N GLY A 809 -26.04 33.31 9.36
CA GLY A 809 -26.18 32.39 8.20
C GLY A 809 -25.85 30.94 8.51
N LEU A 810 -25.02 30.66 9.52
CA LEU A 810 -24.53 29.30 9.81
C LEU A 810 -25.67 28.32 10.09
N GLU A 811 -26.74 28.73 10.81
CA GLU A 811 -27.90 27.88 11.09
C GLU A 811 -28.55 27.36 9.79
N LYS A 812 -28.61 28.21 8.76
CA LYS A 812 -29.16 27.81 7.46
C LYS A 812 -28.22 26.84 6.73
N VAL A 813 -26.90 27.05 6.86
CA VAL A 813 -25.90 26.14 6.33
C VAL A 813 -25.99 24.78 6.99
N VAL A 814 -26.09 24.76 8.34
CA VAL A 814 -26.26 23.51 9.10
C VAL A 814 -27.55 22.78 8.71
N ALA A 815 -28.66 23.48 8.62
CA ALA A 815 -29.95 22.90 8.24
C ALA A 815 -29.91 22.25 6.83
N ARG A 816 -29.13 22.81 5.93
CA ARG A 816 -28.95 22.31 4.57
C ARG A 816 -27.97 21.11 4.50
N LEU A 817 -26.83 21.22 5.16
CA LEU A 817 -25.76 20.20 5.10
C LEU A 817 -26.00 19.01 6.03
N TYR A 818 -26.63 19.28 7.17
CA TYR A 818 -26.87 18.29 8.22
C TYR A 818 -28.34 18.33 8.67
N PRO A 819 -29.29 17.96 7.81
CA PRO A 819 -30.74 18.12 8.11
C PRO A 819 -31.21 17.35 9.36
N LEU A 820 -30.51 16.27 9.74
CA LEU A 820 -30.82 15.49 10.94
C LEU A 820 -30.31 16.13 12.24
N ALA A 821 -29.36 17.07 12.15
CA ALA A 821 -28.84 17.78 13.33
C ALA A 821 -29.76 18.89 13.83
N VAL A 822 -30.68 19.34 13.00
CA VAL A 822 -31.61 20.46 13.31
C VAL A 822 -32.96 19.98 13.87
N THR A 823 -33.27 18.68 13.84
CA THR A 823 -34.48 18.14 14.45
C THR A 823 -34.37 18.26 15.98
N PRO A 824 -35.23 19.04 16.67
CA PRO A 824 -35.20 19.07 18.13
C PRO A 824 -35.45 17.65 18.63
N ARG A 825 -34.56 17.15 19.51
CA ARG A 825 -34.90 15.98 20.33
C ARG A 825 -36.24 16.30 21.00
N ARG A 826 -37.34 15.74 20.46
CA ARG A 826 -38.59 15.69 21.20
C ARG A 826 -38.30 14.82 22.43
N ASP A 827 -38.31 15.46 23.58
CA ASP A 827 -38.17 14.81 24.86
C ASP A 827 -39.04 13.55 24.90
N ALA A 828 -38.39 12.42 25.21
CA ALA A 828 -39.04 11.21 25.68
C ALA A 828 -38.50 10.87 27.04
#